data_e1d71b9dad5254d7fef11c600e9b4db9
#
_entry.id   e1d71b9dad5254d7fef11c600e9b4db9
#
_cell.length_a   1.000
_cell.length_b   1.000
_cell.length_c   1.000
_cell.angle_alpha   90.00
_cell.angle_beta   90.00
_cell.angle_gamma   90.00
#
_symmetry.space_group_name_H-M   'P 1'
#
loop_
_entity.id
_entity.type
_entity.pdbx_description
1 polymer ?
#
loop_
_entity_poly.entity_id
_entity_poly.type
_entity_poly.pdbx_seq_one_letter_code
_entity_poly.pdbx_strand_id
1 'polypeptide(L)'
;MNEKRTLEGANLFVKKLKLDQLCLVVLQPLSARASVLQITSGCDPELIWLQSITCQAVEEEVQCLYSYGFGKGDGYAIEMNKQQFNCNVVSTLDFEPHHNYVPNSDSSESVDKVFEPCDVRYTDYTPCQEQDRAMNFPRENMIYRERHCPPQEEKLHCLIPAPKGYTIPFPWPKSRDYVYYANAPFKSLTVEKANQNWVKFQGNVFKFPGGGTMFPQGADAYIKELATVIPLSDGSIRTALDTGCGVASWGAYMLKRNVLTMSFAPRDNHEAQVQFALERGVPAIIGVLGSIKLAFPSRAFDVAQCSRCLIPWTADGGIYLMEVDRVLRPGGYWILSGPPINWKTYYRTWKRTKEDLKAEQSRIEELAESLCWEKKYEKGDLAIWKKKINTKSCKRKFAKFCESLDADDVWYKKMEGCVTPFPEVKSANQVAGGELKKFPARLYEVPPRVANGNVPGVTPESYQEDNKLWKKRVNAYKRVIKLFGTNRYRNIMDMNAGLGGFAAALESSKLWVMNVVPTIAQNTLGIIYERGLIGIYHDWCEGFSTYPRTYDLLHASGLFSLYQDKCEFEDILLEMDRILRPEGTVIFRDEVDALNKVSKIARGMRWETKMMDHEDGPLVPEKILIAVKQYWVANGTSTDE
;
A
#
# COMPACT_ATOMS: atom_id res chain seq x y z
N MET A 1 23.94 9.08 -25.83
CA MET A 1 24.00 10.52 -26.08
C MET A 1 22.87 10.88 -27.03
N ASN A 2 21.98 11.75 -26.61
CA ASN A 2 20.87 12.25 -27.45
C ASN A 2 21.39 13.50 -28.17
N GLU A 3 21.65 13.42 -29.46
CA GLU A 3 21.88 14.62 -30.28
C GLU A 3 20.60 15.06 -30.94
N LYS A 4 20.25 16.30 -30.68
CA LYS A 4 19.10 17.00 -31.27
C LYS A 4 19.61 17.76 -32.51
N ARG A 5 19.21 17.38 -33.72
CA ARG A 5 19.46 18.16 -34.92
C ARG A 5 18.14 18.51 -35.59
N THR A 6 17.99 19.76 -35.86
CA THR A 6 16.87 20.34 -36.63
C THR A 6 17.19 20.22 -38.12
N LEU A 7 16.34 19.53 -38.86
CA LEU A 7 16.29 19.61 -40.32
C LEU A 7 15.04 20.40 -40.70
N GLU A 8 15.10 21.20 -41.71
CA GLU A 8 14.02 22.09 -42.13
C GLU A 8 12.69 21.34 -42.22
N GLY A 9 11.77 21.65 -41.31
CA GLY A 9 10.38 21.22 -41.32
C GLY A 9 10.00 20.03 -40.43
N ALA A 10 10.94 19.35 -39.75
CA ALA A 10 10.58 18.25 -38.80
C ALA A 10 11.66 18.04 -37.73
N ASN A 11 11.26 17.95 -36.46
CA ASN A 11 12.14 17.53 -35.37
C ASN A 11 12.13 15.98 -35.29
N LEU A 12 13.28 15.36 -35.52
CA LEU A 12 13.48 13.92 -35.47
C LEU A 12 14.35 13.55 -34.28
N PHE A 13 13.90 12.58 -33.48
CA PHE A 13 14.73 11.93 -32.43
C PHE A 13 15.30 10.63 -32.96
N VAL A 14 16.61 10.48 -32.94
CA VAL A 14 17.30 9.23 -33.29
C VAL A 14 17.78 8.56 -32.01
N LYS A 15 17.31 7.38 -31.71
CA LYS A 15 17.78 6.53 -30.62
C LYS A 15 18.63 5.41 -31.19
N LYS A 16 19.92 5.36 -30.86
CA LYS A 16 20.83 4.30 -31.27
C LYS A 16 20.75 3.18 -30.22
N LEU A 17 20.31 2.01 -30.64
CA LEU A 17 20.36 0.79 -29.83
C LEU A 17 21.38 -0.16 -30.46
N LYS A 18 22.34 -0.60 -29.69
CA LYS A 18 23.33 -1.61 -30.08
C LYS A 18 22.85 -2.96 -29.51
N LEU A 19 22.35 -3.81 -30.37
CA LEU A 19 22.17 -5.23 -30.09
C LEU A 19 23.23 -5.99 -30.89
N ASP A 20 23.80 -7.01 -30.31
CA ASP A 20 24.89 -7.78 -30.90
C ASP A 20 24.55 -8.17 -32.35
N GLN A 21 25.27 -7.58 -33.30
CA GLN A 21 25.20 -7.79 -34.76
C GLN A 21 24.04 -7.15 -35.55
N LEU A 22 23.16 -6.34 -34.94
CA LEU A 22 22.13 -5.60 -35.69
C LEU A 22 22.12 -4.11 -35.31
N CYS A 23 22.19 -3.22 -36.29
CA CYS A 23 21.95 -1.79 -36.07
C CYS A 23 20.49 -1.47 -36.40
N LEU A 24 19.66 -1.24 -35.40
CA LEU A 24 18.30 -0.77 -35.57
C LEU A 24 18.27 0.74 -35.35
N VAL A 25 17.82 1.50 -36.33
CA VAL A 25 17.58 2.94 -36.20
C VAL A 25 16.08 3.13 -36.18
N VAL A 26 15.53 3.46 -35.02
CA VAL A 26 14.08 3.80 -34.88
C VAL A 26 13.93 5.30 -35.01
N LEU A 27 13.20 5.73 -36.00
CA LEU A 27 12.83 7.12 -36.22
C LEU A 27 11.41 7.33 -35.69
N GLN A 28 11.25 8.11 -34.62
CA GLN A 28 9.94 8.53 -34.16
C GLN A 28 9.66 9.96 -34.63
N PRO A 29 8.63 10.20 -35.45
CA PRO A 29 8.23 11.54 -35.80
C PRO A 29 7.33 12.16 -34.75
N LEU A 30 7.45 13.45 -34.55
CA LEU A 30 6.56 14.25 -33.69
C LEU A 30 5.15 14.46 -34.29
N SER A 31 4.88 13.95 -35.48
CA SER A 31 3.54 13.92 -36.09
C SER A 31 3.42 12.80 -37.11
N ALA A 32 2.46 11.95 -36.89
CA ALA A 32 1.74 11.01 -37.80
C ALA A 32 2.47 10.23 -38.91
N ARG A 33 3.78 10.02 -38.91
CA ARG A 33 4.47 9.15 -39.88
C ARG A 33 5.64 8.44 -39.21
N ALA A 34 5.57 7.12 -39.01
CA ALA A 34 6.65 6.27 -38.52
C ALA A 34 7.30 5.51 -39.68
N SER A 35 8.63 5.46 -39.73
CA SER A 35 9.37 4.61 -40.65
C SER A 35 10.46 3.86 -39.88
N VAL A 36 10.49 2.53 -40.02
CA VAL A 36 11.52 1.66 -39.47
C VAL A 36 12.46 1.26 -40.61
N LEU A 37 13.76 1.53 -40.43
CA LEU A 37 14.80 1.08 -41.35
C LEU A 37 15.64 -0.02 -40.69
N GLN A 38 15.65 -1.19 -41.30
CA GLN A 38 16.50 -2.29 -40.85
C GLN A 38 17.74 -2.39 -41.74
N ILE A 39 18.93 -2.22 -41.20
CA ILE A 39 20.20 -2.35 -41.92
C ILE A 39 20.87 -3.64 -41.45
N THR A 40 21.07 -4.59 -42.35
CA THR A 40 21.71 -5.87 -42.05
C THR A 40 23.22 -5.81 -42.27
N SER A 41 23.94 -6.40 -41.36
CA SER A 41 25.36 -6.78 -41.22
C SER A 41 26.41 -6.10 -42.08
N GLY A 42 27.41 -5.52 -41.42
CA GLY A 42 28.68 -5.14 -42.03
C GLY A 42 29.04 -3.66 -41.93
N CYS A 43 28.32 -2.86 -41.18
CA CYS A 43 28.60 -1.42 -41.07
C CYS A 43 29.47 -1.12 -39.83
N ASP A 44 30.61 -0.51 -40.07
CA ASP A 44 31.40 0.14 -39.02
C ASP A 44 30.66 1.36 -38.47
N PRO A 45 30.33 1.44 -37.18
CA PRO A 45 29.47 2.51 -36.65
C PRO A 45 30.08 3.91 -36.69
N GLU A 46 31.35 4.06 -37.01
CA GLU A 46 32.00 5.37 -37.05
C GLU A 46 31.99 6.05 -38.43
N LEU A 47 31.56 5.34 -39.48
CA LEU A 47 31.75 5.77 -40.87
C LEU A 47 30.46 6.18 -41.63
N ILE A 48 29.26 5.91 -41.11
CA ILE A 48 28.01 6.17 -41.85
C ILE A 48 27.13 7.20 -41.15
N TRP A 49 26.84 8.29 -41.85
CA TRP A 49 25.88 9.32 -41.45
C TRP A 49 24.70 9.37 -42.38
N LEU A 50 23.47 9.27 -41.83
CA LEU A 50 22.25 9.49 -42.61
C LEU A 50 22.06 11.02 -42.76
N GLN A 51 22.16 11.54 -43.98
CA GLN A 51 22.05 12.98 -44.24
C GLN A 51 20.61 13.44 -44.44
N SER A 52 19.76 12.67 -45.11
CA SER A 52 18.33 12.96 -45.22
C SER A 52 17.52 11.76 -45.69
N ILE A 53 16.26 11.73 -45.33
CA ILE A 53 15.23 10.86 -45.90
C ILE A 53 14.10 11.74 -46.35
N THR A 54 13.77 11.69 -47.65
CA THR A 54 12.60 12.37 -48.19
C THR A 54 11.67 11.34 -48.73
N CYS A 55 10.45 11.28 -48.20
CA CYS A 55 9.41 10.37 -48.68
C CYS A 55 8.26 11.18 -49.28
N GLN A 56 7.81 10.82 -50.46
CA GLN A 56 6.66 11.44 -51.13
C GLN A 56 5.67 10.33 -51.52
N ALA A 57 4.41 10.53 -51.17
CA ALA A 57 3.34 9.68 -51.59
C ALA A 57 2.88 10.10 -53.01
N VAL A 58 2.91 9.18 -53.94
CA VAL A 58 2.41 9.35 -55.30
C VAL A 58 1.57 8.13 -55.64
N GLU A 59 0.26 8.34 -55.86
CA GLU A 59 -0.70 7.34 -56.30
C GLU A 59 -0.50 5.92 -55.73
N GLU A 60 -0.83 5.73 -54.47
CA GLU A 60 -0.76 4.44 -53.74
C GLU A 60 0.65 3.86 -53.48
N GLU A 61 1.73 4.51 -53.87
CA GLU A 61 3.11 4.09 -53.55
C GLU A 61 3.87 5.17 -52.75
N VAL A 62 4.66 4.72 -51.78
CA VAL A 62 5.59 5.62 -51.05
C VAL A 62 6.98 5.44 -51.63
N GLN A 63 7.49 6.48 -52.30
CA GLN A 63 8.87 6.51 -52.77
C GLN A 63 9.75 7.25 -51.80
N CYS A 64 10.80 6.58 -51.29
CA CYS A 64 11.77 7.16 -50.39
C CYS A 64 13.15 7.27 -51.06
N LEU A 65 13.72 8.47 -51.05
CA LEU A 65 15.05 8.75 -51.52
C LEU A 65 16.00 8.89 -50.29
N TYR A 66 17.07 8.12 -50.31
CA TYR A 66 18.10 8.13 -49.27
C TYR A 66 19.39 8.75 -49.77
N SER A 67 20.01 9.62 -49.00
CA SER A 67 21.37 10.09 -49.26
C SER A 67 22.29 9.81 -48.09
N TYR A 68 23.45 9.28 -48.40
CA TYR A 68 24.48 8.93 -47.40
C TYR A 68 25.73 9.77 -47.66
N GLY A 69 26.40 10.21 -46.62
CA GLY A 69 27.71 10.86 -46.70
C GLY A 69 28.77 10.01 -45.96
N PHE A 70 29.94 9.90 -46.53
CA PHE A 70 31.09 9.21 -45.95
C PHE A 70 32.18 10.18 -45.52
N GLY A 71 32.69 10.01 -44.32
CA GLY A 71 33.99 10.52 -43.89
C GLY A 71 34.23 12.02 -43.82
N LYS A 72 35.37 12.39 -43.39
CA LYS A 72 35.81 13.79 -43.24
C LYS A 72 35.94 14.45 -44.60
N GLY A 73 34.93 15.20 -44.95
CA GLY A 73 35.12 16.37 -45.80
C GLY A 73 34.80 16.30 -47.27
N ASP A 74 34.67 15.20 -47.98
CA ASP A 74 34.31 15.25 -49.40
C ASP A 74 33.20 14.23 -49.72
N GLY A 75 32.01 14.77 -49.96
CA GLY A 75 30.85 13.95 -50.28
C GLY A 75 30.90 13.34 -51.68
N TYR A 76 30.96 12.08 -51.77
CA TYR A 76 30.63 11.36 -53.01
C TYR A 76 29.19 10.88 -52.91
N ALA A 77 28.34 11.34 -53.83
CA ALA A 77 27.01 10.81 -54.04
C ALA A 77 27.12 9.47 -54.78
N ILE A 78 26.76 8.41 -54.16
CA ILE A 78 26.58 7.11 -54.82
C ILE A 78 25.09 7.02 -55.16
N GLU A 79 24.75 7.12 -56.44
CA GLU A 79 23.42 6.75 -56.94
C GLU A 79 23.27 5.21 -56.84
N MET A 80 22.49 4.75 -55.87
CA MET A 80 22.09 3.37 -55.80
C MET A 80 20.77 3.17 -56.50
N ASN A 81 20.70 2.13 -57.33
CA ASN A 81 19.56 1.75 -58.14
C ASN A 81 18.24 1.76 -57.35
N LYS A 82 17.20 2.27 -58.02
CA LYS A 82 15.81 2.21 -57.57
C LYS A 82 15.42 0.77 -57.28
N GLN A 83 15.46 0.34 -56.03
CA GLN A 83 14.72 -0.85 -55.61
C GLN A 83 13.29 -0.40 -55.26
N GLN A 84 12.34 -0.84 -56.03
CA GLN A 84 10.93 -0.74 -55.71
C GLN A 84 10.66 -1.63 -54.51
N PHE A 85 10.39 -1.00 -53.39
CA PHE A 85 9.78 -1.70 -52.25
C PHE A 85 8.27 -1.58 -52.41
N ASN A 86 7.60 -2.68 -52.75
CA ASN A 86 6.14 -2.76 -52.64
C ASN A 86 5.79 -2.73 -51.15
N CYS A 87 5.48 -1.56 -50.62
CA CYS A 87 4.74 -1.44 -49.37
C CYS A 87 3.25 -1.64 -49.75
N ASN A 88 2.74 -2.83 -49.58
CA ASN A 88 1.31 -3.02 -49.52
C ASN A 88 0.79 -2.22 -48.31
N VAL A 89 0.39 -1.00 -48.57
CA VAL A 89 -0.44 -0.25 -47.62
C VAL A 89 -1.78 -0.97 -47.64
N VAL A 90 -2.10 -1.67 -46.57
CA VAL A 90 -3.45 -2.22 -46.37
C VAL A 90 -4.41 -1.04 -46.43
N SER A 91 -5.12 -0.91 -47.53
CA SER A 91 -5.96 0.27 -47.86
C SER A 91 -7.21 0.37 -47.01
N THR A 92 -7.48 -0.64 -46.17
CA THR A 92 -8.51 -0.65 -45.14
C THR A 92 -7.93 -1.36 -43.94
N LEU A 93 -7.89 -0.67 -42.80
CA LEU A 93 -7.72 -1.31 -41.49
C LEU A 93 -8.96 -2.19 -41.29
N ASP A 94 -8.84 -3.47 -41.57
CA ASP A 94 -9.86 -4.44 -41.24
C ASP A 94 -9.77 -4.75 -39.77
N PHE A 95 -10.65 -4.13 -38.97
CA PHE A 95 -10.72 -4.31 -37.53
C PHE A 95 -11.38 -5.65 -37.15
N GLU A 96 -12.06 -6.34 -38.04
CA GLU A 96 -12.73 -7.61 -37.75
C GLU A 96 -11.77 -8.70 -37.20
N PRO A 97 -10.55 -8.90 -37.75
CA PRO A 97 -9.64 -9.89 -37.22
C PRO A 97 -9.14 -9.56 -35.80
N HIS A 98 -9.14 -8.28 -35.41
CA HIS A 98 -8.70 -7.85 -34.08
C HIS A 98 -9.83 -7.87 -33.04
N HIS A 99 -11.08 -7.80 -33.48
CA HIS A 99 -12.24 -7.84 -32.59
C HIS A 99 -12.92 -9.22 -32.55
N ASN A 100 -12.78 -9.99 -33.60
CA ASN A 100 -13.30 -11.36 -33.71
C ASN A 100 -12.12 -12.34 -33.76
N TYR A 101 -11.30 -12.41 -32.72
CA TYR A 101 -10.36 -13.51 -32.55
C TYR A 101 -11.19 -14.80 -32.38
N VAL A 102 -11.44 -15.48 -33.48
CA VAL A 102 -11.86 -16.88 -33.47
C VAL A 102 -10.57 -17.67 -33.24
N PRO A 103 -10.41 -18.37 -32.12
CA PRO A 103 -9.25 -19.23 -31.93
C PRO A 103 -9.19 -20.22 -33.09
N ASN A 104 -8.05 -20.31 -33.78
CA ASN A 104 -7.83 -21.38 -34.74
C ASN A 104 -8.14 -22.72 -34.05
N SER A 105 -8.97 -23.55 -34.67
CA SER A 105 -9.47 -24.83 -34.16
C SER A 105 -8.40 -25.89 -33.90
N ASP A 106 -7.11 -25.55 -33.99
CA ASP A 106 -5.98 -26.47 -33.78
C ASP A 106 -5.13 -26.13 -32.52
N SER A 107 -5.48 -25.06 -31.76
CA SER A 107 -4.98 -24.94 -30.40
C SER A 107 -5.97 -25.64 -29.49
N SER A 108 -5.58 -26.73 -28.86
CA SER A 108 -6.31 -27.36 -27.76
C SER A 108 -6.86 -26.24 -26.86
N GLU A 109 -8.20 -26.11 -26.81
CA GLU A 109 -8.86 -25.22 -25.86
C GLU A 109 -8.28 -25.56 -24.48
N SER A 110 -7.38 -24.74 -23.99
CA SER A 110 -7.00 -24.84 -22.58
C SER A 110 -8.24 -24.41 -21.82
N VAL A 111 -9.00 -25.41 -21.37
CA VAL A 111 -10.14 -25.21 -20.45
C VAL A 111 -9.66 -24.23 -19.37
N ASP A 112 -10.38 -23.13 -19.20
CA ASP A 112 -10.03 -22.15 -18.16
C ASP A 112 -9.88 -22.91 -16.83
N LYS A 113 -8.73 -22.80 -16.18
CA LYS A 113 -8.47 -23.45 -14.89
C LYS A 113 -9.54 -23.01 -13.91
N VAL A 114 -10.32 -23.95 -13.39
CA VAL A 114 -11.31 -23.69 -12.35
C VAL A 114 -10.68 -23.93 -10.99
N PHE A 115 -10.83 -22.97 -10.07
CA PHE A 115 -10.33 -23.06 -8.72
C PHE A 115 -11.37 -23.67 -7.80
N GLU A 116 -10.99 -24.76 -7.12
CA GLU A 116 -11.85 -25.43 -6.16
C GLU A 116 -11.92 -24.69 -4.82
N PRO A 117 -13.00 -24.84 -4.04
CA PRO A 117 -13.06 -24.38 -2.66
C PRO A 117 -12.01 -25.06 -1.79
N CYS A 118 -11.36 -24.28 -0.91
CA CYS A 118 -10.58 -24.84 0.19
C CYS A 118 -11.48 -25.49 1.23
N ASP A 119 -10.90 -26.35 2.06
CA ASP A 119 -11.58 -26.92 3.23
C ASP A 119 -12.07 -25.79 4.17
N VAL A 120 -13.22 -26.00 4.83
CA VAL A 120 -13.84 -25.01 5.73
C VAL A 120 -12.98 -24.60 6.92
N ARG A 121 -12.00 -25.43 7.31
CA ARG A 121 -11.02 -25.08 8.36
C ARG A 121 -10.19 -23.84 8.00
N TYR A 122 -10.05 -23.52 6.72
CA TYR A 122 -9.30 -22.36 6.24
C TYR A 122 -10.13 -21.08 6.16
N THR A 123 -11.37 -21.07 6.66
CA THR A 123 -12.25 -19.88 6.64
C THR A 123 -11.58 -18.60 7.15
N ASP A 124 -10.70 -18.69 8.13
CA ASP A 124 -9.95 -17.57 8.70
C ASP A 124 -8.44 -17.65 8.42
N TYR A 125 -8.07 -18.21 7.28
CA TYR A 125 -6.68 -18.43 6.88
C TYR A 125 -5.90 -17.13 6.72
N THR A 126 -4.78 -17.02 7.43
CA THR A 126 -3.83 -15.93 7.37
C THR A 126 -2.43 -16.47 7.06
N PRO A 127 -2.04 -16.56 5.79
CA PRO A 127 -0.91 -17.38 5.34
C PRO A 127 0.39 -17.15 6.12
N CYS A 128 0.70 -15.91 6.47
CA CYS A 128 1.95 -15.58 7.16
C CYS A 128 1.83 -15.52 8.70
N GLN A 129 0.65 -15.74 9.26
CA GLN A 129 0.40 -15.73 10.72
C GLN A 129 -0.37 -16.97 11.19
N GLU A 130 -0.21 -18.10 10.52
CA GLU A 130 -0.81 -19.35 10.95
C GLU A 130 -0.21 -19.84 12.27
N GLN A 131 -1.08 -20.25 13.23
CA GLN A 131 -0.64 -20.62 14.57
C GLN A 131 0.29 -21.83 14.58
N ASP A 132 -0.03 -22.87 13.82
CA ASP A 132 0.78 -24.10 13.77
C ASP A 132 2.20 -23.81 13.27
N ARG A 133 2.33 -22.98 12.24
CA ARG A 133 3.62 -22.53 11.74
C ARG A 133 4.34 -21.64 12.75
N ALA A 134 3.62 -20.70 13.36
CA ALA A 134 4.16 -19.78 14.37
C ALA A 134 4.78 -20.53 15.56
N MET A 135 4.19 -21.66 15.97
CA MET A 135 4.67 -22.44 17.12
C MET A 135 6.05 -23.08 16.91
N ASN A 136 6.55 -23.13 15.68
CA ASN A 136 7.91 -23.59 15.36
C ASN A 136 8.99 -22.55 15.64
N PHE A 137 8.61 -21.29 15.96
CA PHE A 137 9.54 -20.18 16.17
C PHE A 137 9.67 -19.82 17.66
N PRO A 138 10.82 -19.19 18.06
CA PRO A 138 11.06 -18.79 19.42
C PRO A 138 9.99 -17.85 19.97
N ARG A 139 9.65 -18.01 21.25
CA ARG A 139 8.69 -17.14 21.93
C ARG A 139 9.32 -15.82 22.43
N GLU A 140 10.63 -15.78 22.48
CA GLU A 140 11.41 -14.62 22.89
C GLU A 140 11.10 -13.44 21.96
N ASN A 141 10.98 -12.25 22.54
CA ASN A 141 10.66 -11.02 21.81
C ASN A 141 9.47 -11.18 20.84
N MET A 142 8.52 -12.06 21.13
CA MET A 142 7.34 -12.30 20.31
C MET A 142 7.65 -12.78 18.88
N ILE A 143 8.81 -13.34 18.59
CA ILE A 143 9.24 -13.79 17.25
C ILE A 143 8.21 -14.71 16.62
N TYR A 144 7.65 -15.64 17.40
CA TYR A 144 6.60 -16.56 16.92
C TYR A 144 5.32 -15.86 16.43
N ARG A 145 5.11 -14.59 16.77
CA ARG A 145 3.96 -13.77 16.34
C ARG A 145 4.27 -12.91 15.11
N GLU A 146 5.50 -12.90 14.66
CA GLU A 146 5.90 -12.19 13.44
C GLU A 146 5.38 -12.92 12.19
N ARG A 147 5.74 -12.42 11.03
CA ARG A 147 5.35 -13.02 9.75
C ARG A 147 6.22 -14.24 9.47
N HIS A 148 5.59 -15.40 9.27
CA HIS A 148 6.23 -16.65 8.88
C HIS A 148 5.47 -17.23 7.69
N CYS A 149 5.71 -16.70 6.50
CA CYS A 149 4.99 -17.08 5.29
C CYS A 149 5.31 -18.52 4.87
N PRO A 150 4.35 -19.25 4.30
CA PRO A 150 4.60 -20.58 3.76
C PRO A 150 5.52 -20.48 2.54
N PRO A 151 6.41 -21.44 2.30
CA PRO A 151 7.13 -21.56 1.06
C PRO A 151 6.15 -21.87 -0.09
N GLN A 152 6.62 -21.77 -1.33
CA GLN A 152 5.76 -21.89 -2.52
C GLN A 152 4.95 -23.21 -2.54
N GLU A 153 5.57 -24.31 -2.12
CA GLU A 153 5.00 -25.66 -2.14
C GLU A 153 3.86 -25.85 -1.14
N GLU A 154 3.79 -24.99 -0.13
CA GLU A 154 2.76 -25.05 0.93
C GLU A 154 1.65 -24.01 0.74
N LYS A 155 1.74 -23.16 -0.29
CA LYS A 155 0.67 -22.20 -0.58
C LYS A 155 -0.62 -22.91 -0.99
N LEU A 156 -1.74 -22.39 -0.54
CA LEU A 156 -3.05 -22.89 -0.93
C LEU A 156 -3.44 -22.36 -2.32
N HIS A 157 -3.72 -23.28 -3.25
CA HIS A 157 -4.20 -22.99 -4.60
C HIS A 157 -5.71 -23.23 -4.75
N CYS A 158 -6.48 -22.80 -3.75
CA CYS A 158 -7.93 -22.98 -3.68
C CYS A 158 -8.60 -21.72 -3.10
N LEU A 159 -9.91 -21.55 -3.32
CA LEU A 159 -10.66 -20.38 -2.87
C LEU A 159 -11.09 -20.51 -1.40
N ILE A 160 -10.78 -19.50 -0.59
CA ILE A 160 -11.11 -19.50 0.84
C ILE A 160 -12.63 -19.33 1.04
N PRO A 161 -13.32 -20.30 1.69
CA PRO A 161 -14.76 -20.23 1.89
C PRO A 161 -15.13 -19.14 2.90
N ALA A 162 -16.33 -18.57 2.75
CA ALA A 162 -16.92 -17.72 3.77
C ALA A 162 -17.50 -18.59 4.93
N PRO A 163 -17.57 -18.07 6.17
CA PRO A 163 -18.23 -18.77 7.26
C PRO A 163 -19.72 -18.98 6.97
N LYS A 164 -20.30 -20.04 7.56
CA LYS A 164 -21.73 -20.34 7.39
C LYS A 164 -22.59 -19.15 7.80
N GLY A 165 -23.52 -18.77 6.92
CA GLY A 165 -24.43 -17.66 7.14
C GLY A 165 -23.78 -16.27 6.99
N TYR A 166 -22.60 -16.20 6.33
CA TYR A 166 -21.92 -14.93 6.07
C TYR A 166 -22.89 -13.89 5.52
N THR A 167 -22.96 -12.77 6.19
CA THR A 167 -23.79 -11.64 5.75
C THR A 167 -22.96 -10.74 4.86
N ILE A 168 -23.43 -10.54 3.65
CA ILE A 168 -22.79 -9.58 2.73
C ILE A 168 -22.76 -8.23 3.44
N PRO A 169 -21.58 -7.59 3.54
CA PRO A 169 -21.41 -6.40 4.38
C PRO A 169 -22.01 -5.13 3.77
N PHE A 170 -22.87 -5.27 2.75
CA PHE A 170 -23.49 -4.14 2.09
C PHE A 170 -25.03 -4.20 2.16
N PRO A 171 -25.66 -3.11 2.61
CA PRO A 171 -25.02 -1.89 3.11
C PRO A 171 -24.30 -2.13 4.45
N TRP A 172 -23.19 -1.41 4.66
CA TRP A 172 -22.49 -1.42 5.94
C TRP A 172 -23.42 -1.05 7.09
N PRO A 173 -23.19 -1.58 8.34
CA PRO A 173 -23.88 -1.12 9.52
C PRO A 173 -23.79 0.41 9.66
N LYS A 174 -24.84 1.05 10.16
CA LYS A 174 -24.94 2.54 10.28
C LYS A 174 -23.77 3.17 11.05
N SER A 175 -23.22 2.44 12.00
CA SER A 175 -22.09 2.90 12.83
C SER A 175 -20.94 1.91 12.77
N ARG A 176 -19.70 2.40 12.94
CA ARG A 176 -18.49 1.59 13.17
C ARG A 176 -18.50 0.88 14.54
N ASP A 177 -19.56 1.00 15.30
CA ASP A 177 -19.71 0.32 16.59
C ASP A 177 -20.46 -1.02 16.45
N TYR A 178 -20.79 -1.47 15.23
CA TYR A 178 -21.50 -2.72 14.98
C TYR A 178 -20.79 -3.58 13.93
N VAL A 179 -20.80 -4.90 14.17
CA VAL A 179 -20.30 -5.94 13.25
C VAL A 179 -21.33 -7.06 13.19
N TYR A 180 -21.63 -7.57 11.99
CA TYR A 180 -22.49 -8.74 11.86
C TYR A 180 -21.80 -9.99 12.44
N TYR A 181 -22.51 -10.72 13.29
CA TYR A 181 -22.00 -11.92 13.95
C TYR A 181 -21.49 -12.96 12.95
N ALA A 182 -22.26 -13.21 11.89
CA ALA A 182 -21.91 -14.23 10.90
C ALA A 182 -20.63 -13.90 10.10
N ASN A 183 -20.18 -12.64 10.08
CA ASN A 183 -18.96 -12.25 9.37
C ASN A 183 -17.68 -12.49 10.18
N ALA A 184 -17.80 -12.48 11.52
CA ALA A 184 -16.71 -12.73 12.45
C ALA A 184 -17.26 -13.47 13.68
N PRO A 185 -17.53 -14.78 13.58
CA PRO A 185 -18.32 -15.55 14.56
C PRO A 185 -17.57 -15.90 15.85
N PHE A 186 -16.76 -14.98 16.39
CA PHE A 186 -15.92 -15.17 17.59
C PHE A 186 -16.64 -14.72 18.86
N LYS A 187 -17.68 -15.44 19.26
CA LYS A 187 -18.50 -15.11 20.43
C LYS A 187 -17.74 -15.24 21.75
N SER A 188 -16.69 -16.07 21.80
CA SER A 188 -15.82 -16.27 22.97
C SER A 188 -15.30 -14.95 23.52
N LEU A 189 -14.94 -13.99 22.67
CA LEU A 189 -14.44 -12.67 23.06
C LEU A 189 -15.44 -11.91 23.96
N THR A 190 -16.74 -12.11 23.80
CA THR A 190 -17.78 -11.48 24.64
C THR A 190 -17.75 -11.98 26.08
N VAL A 191 -17.29 -13.20 26.31
CA VAL A 191 -17.12 -13.82 27.62
C VAL A 191 -15.77 -13.46 28.20
N GLU A 192 -14.70 -13.67 27.46
CA GLU A 192 -13.32 -13.42 27.89
C GLU A 192 -13.07 -11.96 28.27
N LYS A 193 -13.67 -11.04 27.54
CA LYS A 193 -13.50 -9.59 27.71
C LYS A 193 -14.75 -8.89 28.29
N ALA A 194 -15.65 -9.66 28.92
CA ALA A 194 -16.88 -9.13 29.52
C ALA A 194 -16.58 -8.05 30.57
N ASN A 195 -15.67 -8.32 31.51
CA ASN A 195 -15.28 -7.36 32.56
C ASN A 195 -14.61 -6.10 31.99
N GLN A 196 -14.01 -6.19 30.82
CA GLN A 196 -13.36 -5.07 30.14
C GLN A 196 -14.30 -4.34 29.19
N ASN A 197 -15.52 -4.85 29.01
CA ASN A 197 -16.57 -4.26 28.16
C ASN A 197 -16.10 -3.96 26.73
N TRP A 198 -15.31 -4.85 26.14
CA TRP A 198 -14.80 -4.67 24.78
C TRP A 198 -15.90 -4.79 23.74
N VAL A 199 -16.73 -5.82 23.89
CA VAL A 199 -17.76 -6.17 22.91
C VAL A 199 -18.95 -6.81 23.62
N LYS A 200 -20.14 -6.52 23.14
CA LYS A 200 -21.42 -7.13 23.58
C LYS A 200 -22.08 -7.80 22.39
N PHE A 201 -22.65 -8.96 22.61
CA PHE A 201 -23.49 -9.64 21.61
C PHE A 201 -24.94 -9.18 21.76
N GLN A 202 -25.55 -8.76 20.66
CA GLN A 202 -26.94 -8.29 20.67
C GLN A 202 -27.67 -8.75 19.38
N GLY A 203 -28.55 -9.72 19.53
CA GLY A 203 -29.24 -10.33 18.38
C GLY A 203 -28.25 -11.00 17.44
N ASN A 204 -28.13 -10.50 16.21
CA ASN A 204 -27.23 -11.00 15.17
C ASN A 204 -25.97 -10.12 14.97
N VAL A 205 -25.72 -9.18 15.87
CA VAL A 205 -24.59 -8.27 15.77
C VAL A 205 -23.75 -8.22 17.04
N PHE A 206 -22.48 -7.94 16.87
CA PHE A 206 -21.62 -7.44 17.93
C PHE A 206 -21.74 -5.94 18.04
N LYS A 207 -21.82 -5.44 19.25
CA LYS A 207 -21.79 -4.01 19.57
C LYS A 207 -20.53 -3.68 20.35
N PHE A 208 -19.80 -2.71 19.87
CA PHE A 208 -18.58 -2.19 20.49
C PHE A 208 -18.92 -0.89 21.23
N PRO A 209 -19.00 -0.92 22.57
CA PRO A 209 -19.45 0.25 23.33
C PRO A 209 -18.39 1.37 23.39
N GLY A 210 -17.21 1.19 22.80
CA GLY A 210 -16.13 2.16 22.85
C GLY A 210 -15.51 2.34 24.25
N GLY A 211 -15.84 1.43 25.16
CA GLY A 211 -15.28 1.36 26.51
C GLY A 211 -14.19 0.31 26.62
N GLY A 212 -13.94 -0.08 27.84
CA GLY A 212 -12.92 -1.06 28.21
C GLY A 212 -12.18 -0.58 29.44
N THR A 213 -11.21 -1.34 29.90
CA THR A 213 -10.49 -0.99 31.14
C THR A 213 -9.85 0.38 31.09
N MET A 214 -9.36 0.79 29.91
CA MET A 214 -8.69 2.09 29.73
C MET A 214 -9.63 3.21 29.29
N PHE A 215 -10.85 2.88 28.93
CA PHE A 215 -11.85 3.85 28.48
C PHE A 215 -13.14 3.71 29.33
N PRO A 216 -13.07 3.86 30.66
CA PRO A 216 -14.20 3.59 31.54
C PRO A 216 -15.42 4.47 31.23
N GLN A 217 -15.23 5.69 30.72
CA GLN A 217 -16.26 6.59 30.23
C GLN A 217 -16.44 6.53 28.70
N GLY A 218 -15.83 5.54 28.03
CA GLY A 218 -15.82 5.37 26.57
C GLY A 218 -14.64 6.05 25.86
N ALA A 219 -14.34 5.57 24.66
CA ALA A 219 -13.20 6.06 23.89
C ALA A 219 -13.31 7.56 23.55
N ASP A 220 -14.53 8.08 23.35
CA ASP A 220 -14.72 9.50 23.06
C ASP A 220 -14.30 10.41 24.21
N ALA A 221 -14.65 10.03 25.45
CA ALA A 221 -14.25 10.77 26.66
C ALA A 221 -12.72 10.75 26.83
N TYR A 222 -12.11 9.58 26.64
CA TYR A 222 -10.65 9.44 26.67
C TYR A 222 -9.96 10.33 25.62
N ILE A 223 -10.44 10.36 24.39
CA ILE A 223 -9.87 11.21 23.32
C ILE A 223 -10.08 12.70 23.64
N LYS A 224 -11.19 13.08 24.28
CA LYS A 224 -11.39 14.47 24.75
C LYS A 224 -10.33 14.86 25.81
N GLU A 225 -9.93 13.95 26.67
CA GLU A 225 -8.84 14.19 27.61
C GLU A 225 -7.51 14.36 26.86
N LEU A 226 -7.19 13.49 25.89
CA LEU A 226 -6.01 13.65 25.04
C LEU A 226 -6.00 15.01 24.33
N ALA A 227 -7.15 15.49 23.88
CA ALA A 227 -7.30 16.76 23.16
C ALA A 227 -6.99 18.00 24.02
N THR A 228 -6.88 17.87 25.34
CA THR A 228 -6.40 18.96 26.20
C THR A 228 -4.91 19.25 26.04
N VAL A 229 -4.17 18.30 25.46
CA VAL A 229 -2.70 18.37 25.28
C VAL A 229 -2.31 18.26 23.80
N ILE A 230 -3.03 17.43 23.05
CA ILE A 230 -2.74 17.13 21.65
C ILE A 230 -3.76 17.86 20.77
N PRO A 231 -3.33 18.63 19.75
CA PRO A 231 -4.23 19.42 18.90
C PRO A 231 -4.96 18.52 17.89
N LEU A 232 -5.93 17.73 18.34
CA LEU A 232 -6.66 16.73 17.52
C LEU A 232 -7.71 17.32 16.60
N SER A 233 -8.08 18.59 16.74
CA SER A 233 -9.20 19.20 16.01
C SER A 233 -8.79 20.24 14.98
N ASP A 234 -7.52 20.62 14.92
CA ASP A 234 -7.04 21.71 14.05
C ASP A 234 -6.43 21.24 12.72
N GLY A 235 -6.45 19.94 12.46
CA GLY A 235 -5.91 19.32 11.24
C GLY A 235 -4.38 19.11 11.24
N SER A 236 -3.67 19.47 12.31
CA SER A 236 -2.22 19.22 12.42
C SER A 236 -1.89 17.75 12.69
N ILE A 237 -2.79 17.04 13.39
CA ILE A 237 -2.70 15.61 13.62
C ILE A 237 -3.58 14.88 12.59
N ARG A 238 -2.98 14.04 11.76
CA ARG A 238 -3.70 13.31 10.71
C ARG A 238 -3.41 11.81 10.72
N THR A 239 -2.20 11.39 11.09
CA THR A 239 -1.78 9.99 11.10
C THR A 239 -1.44 9.54 12.51
N ALA A 240 -1.98 8.40 12.93
CA ALA A 240 -1.75 7.84 14.25
C ALA A 240 -1.41 6.36 14.17
N LEU A 241 -0.64 5.85 15.15
CA LEU A 241 -0.29 4.44 15.32
C LEU A 241 -0.85 3.94 16.65
N ASP A 242 -1.60 2.83 16.60
CA ASP A 242 -2.10 2.12 17.79
C ASP A 242 -1.35 0.78 17.93
N THR A 243 -0.39 0.72 18.86
CA THR A 243 0.57 -0.37 18.97
C THR A 243 0.03 -1.63 19.67
N GLY A 244 -1.24 -1.66 19.98
CA GLY A 244 -1.93 -2.79 20.62
C GLY A 244 -3.42 -2.52 20.68
N CYS A 245 -4.05 -2.55 19.51
CA CYS A 245 -5.35 -1.92 19.28
C CYS A 245 -6.54 -2.67 19.88
N GLY A 246 -6.39 -3.92 20.30
CA GLY A 246 -7.53 -4.74 20.65
C GLY A 246 -8.54 -4.75 19.49
N VAL A 247 -9.78 -4.36 19.76
CA VAL A 247 -10.83 -4.23 18.74
C VAL A 247 -10.87 -2.84 18.08
N ALA A 248 -9.78 -2.09 18.14
CA ALA A 248 -9.55 -0.76 17.53
C ALA A 248 -10.61 0.30 17.89
N SER A 249 -11.10 0.33 19.13
CA SER A 249 -12.07 1.35 19.55
C SER A 249 -11.49 2.76 19.50
N TRP A 250 -10.21 2.93 19.90
CA TRP A 250 -9.55 4.24 19.79
C TRP A 250 -9.49 4.72 18.33
N GLY A 251 -9.01 3.90 17.41
CA GLY A 251 -8.96 4.22 15.98
C GLY A 251 -10.31 4.55 15.38
N ALA A 252 -11.38 3.82 15.76
CA ALA A 252 -12.74 4.08 15.30
C ALA A 252 -13.24 5.49 15.68
N TYR A 253 -12.88 5.98 16.86
CA TYR A 253 -13.28 7.32 17.34
C TYR A 253 -12.31 8.42 16.87
N MET A 254 -11.04 8.09 16.60
CA MET A 254 -10.10 9.01 15.94
C MET A 254 -10.52 9.34 14.50
N LEU A 255 -11.07 8.35 13.76
CA LEU A 255 -11.65 8.58 12.43
C LEU A 255 -12.75 9.65 12.41
N LYS A 256 -13.55 9.76 13.48
CA LYS A 256 -14.57 10.81 13.63
C LYS A 256 -13.95 12.22 13.70
N ARG A 257 -12.64 12.32 13.92
CA ARG A 257 -11.83 13.56 14.00
C ARG A 257 -10.90 13.74 12.82
N ASN A 258 -11.15 13.01 11.73
CA ASN A 258 -10.30 12.99 10.53
C ASN A 258 -8.86 12.54 10.80
N VAL A 259 -8.61 11.74 11.84
CA VAL A 259 -7.32 11.13 12.11
C VAL A 259 -7.35 9.66 11.66
N LEU A 260 -6.51 9.33 10.70
CA LEU A 260 -6.32 7.96 10.23
C LEU A 260 -5.39 7.22 11.19
N THR A 261 -5.89 6.18 11.83
CA THR A 261 -5.12 5.39 12.77
C THR A 261 -4.75 4.05 12.16
N MET A 262 -3.47 3.82 11.93
CA MET A 262 -2.96 2.48 11.64
C MET A 262 -2.91 1.71 12.95
N SER A 263 -3.69 0.64 13.02
CA SER A 263 -3.79 -0.20 14.21
C SER A 263 -3.13 -1.54 13.96
N PHE A 264 -2.50 -2.14 14.97
CA PHE A 264 -2.10 -3.54 14.87
C PHE A 264 -2.34 -4.32 16.17
N ALA A 265 -2.58 -5.59 16.01
CA ALA A 265 -2.61 -6.58 17.09
C ALA A 265 -2.13 -7.93 16.54
N PRO A 266 -1.52 -8.79 17.38
CA PRO A 266 -1.15 -10.13 16.95
C PRO A 266 -2.38 -11.01 16.73
N ARG A 267 -2.23 -12.06 15.93
CA ARG A 267 -3.14 -13.19 15.94
C ARG A 267 -2.76 -14.09 17.11
N ASP A 268 -3.51 -14.03 18.19
CA ASP A 268 -3.25 -14.75 19.44
C ASP A 268 -4.54 -15.41 19.99
N ASN A 269 -4.56 -15.77 21.28
CA ASN A 269 -5.72 -16.34 21.93
C ASN A 269 -6.96 -15.44 21.90
N HIS A 270 -6.77 -14.13 21.64
CA HIS A 270 -7.86 -13.19 21.38
C HIS A 270 -8.02 -13.02 19.87
N GLU A 271 -8.29 -14.12 19.22
CA GLU A 271 -8.49 -14.16 17.77
C GLU A 271 -9.39 -13.03 17.27
N ALA A 272 -9.32 -12.74 16.03
CA ALA A 272 -10.19 -11.77 15.37
C ALA A 272 -10.11 -10.30 15.85
N GLN A 273 -9.16 -9.89 16.69
CA GLN A 273 -9.05 -8.46 17.07
C GLN A 273 -8.98 -7.56 15.82
N VAL A 274 -8.07 -7.87 14.90
CA VAL A 274 -7.90 -7.14 13.65
C VAL A 274 -9.10 -7.35 12.71
N GLN A 275 -9.68 -8.55 12.68
CA GLN A 275 -10.88 -8.81 11.89
C GLN A 275 -12.05 -7.93 12.37
N PHE A 276 -12.29 -7.82 13.68
CA PHE A 276 -13.29 -6.90 14.21
C PHE A 276 -13.01 -5.45 13.84
N ALA A 277 -11.75 -5.01 13.88
CA ALA A 277 -11.39 -3.67 13.46
C ALA A 277 -11.78 -3.41 11.99
N LEU A 278 -11.43 -4.34 11.10
CA LEU A 278 -11.71 -4.22 9.66
C LEU A 278 -13.21 -4.39 9.36
N GLU A 279 -13.93 -5.26 10.08
CA GLU A 279 -15.39 -5.37 10.00
C GLU A 279 -16.10 -4.12 10.52
N ARG A 280 -15.49 -3.33 11.38
CA ARG A 280 -15.95 -1.98 11.79
C ARG A 280 -15.63 -0.90 10.75
N GLY A 281 -14.81 -1.19 9.74
CA GLY A 281 -14.30 -0.21 8.79
C GLY A 281 -13.21 0.68 9.38
N VAL A 282 -12.34 0.13 10.23
CA VAL A 282 -11.22 0.82 10.89
C VAL A 282 -9.91 0.23 10.36
N PRO A 283 -8.92 1.06 9.98
CA PRO A 283 -7.63 0.56 9.49
C PRO A 283 -6.93 -0.32 10.54
N ALA A 284 -6.54 -1.53 10.14
CA ALA A 284 -5.81 -2.45 11.00
C ALA A 284 -5.04 -3.50 10.17
N ILE A 285 -3.97 -4.03 10.76
CA ILE A 285 -3.18 -5.15 10.23
C ILE A 285 -2.87 -6.13 11.36
N ILE A 286 -2.64 -7.40 11.01
CA ILE A 286 -2.06 -8.36 11.94
C ILE A 286 -0.57 -8.03 12.07
N GLY A 287 -0.10 -7.82 13.30
CA GLY A 287 1.28 -7.48 13.53
C GLY A 287 1.64 -7.42 15.01
N VAL A 288 2.91 -7.40 15.28
CA VAL A 288 3.49 -7.34 16.61
C VAL A 288 4.74 -6.48 16.58
N LEU A 289 5.06 -5.84 17.67
CA LEU A 289 6.36 -5.24 17.91
C LEU A 289 7.26 -6.33 18.52
N GLY A 290 7.95 -7.06 17.66
CA GLY A 290 8.75 -8.24 18.01
C GLY A 290 10.25 -8.00 17.88
N SER A 291 10.89 -8.64 16.91
CA SER A 291 12.33 -8.51 16.63
C SER A 291 12.65 -7.72 15.37
N ILE A 292 11.66 -7.57 14.46
CA ILE A 292 11.82 -6.87 13.17
C ILE A 292 11.21 -5.48 13.21
N LYS A 293 11.75 -4.58 12.39
CA LYS A 293 11.24 -3.21 12.22
C LYS A 293 9.78 -3.24 11.72
N LEU A 294 8.99 -2.29 12.18
CA LEU A 294 7.65 -2.08 11.65
C LEU A 294 7.72 -1.70 10.16
N ALA A 295 6.87 -2.28 9.33
CA ALA A 295 6.83 -2.04 7.88
C ALA A 295 6.25 -0.65 7.53
N PHE A 296 6.67 0.38 8.27
CA PHE A 296 6.33 1.79 8.08
C PHE A 296 7.59 2.63 7.89
N PRO A 297 7.52 3.72 7.13
CA PRO A 297 8.67 4.60 6.96
C PRO A 297 9.00 5.34 8.27
N SER A 298 10.20 5.83 8.36
CA SER A 298 10.59 6.75 9.42
C SER A 298 9.70 8.00 9.39
N ARG A 299 9.37 8.54 10.58
CA ARG A 299 8.61 9.79 10.70
C ARG A 299 7.23 9.75 10.03
N ALA A 300 6.57 8.59 10.09
CA ALA A 300 5.25 8.37 9.48
C ALA A 300 4.10 8.98 10.29
N PHE A 301 4.15 8.85 11.61
CA PHE A 301 3.01 9.12 12.47
C PHE A 301 3.14 10.43 13.24
N ASP A 302 2.03 11.19 13.31
CA ASP A 302 1.92 12.38 14.14
C ASP A 302 1.70 12.01 15.61
N VAL A 303 1.09 10.85 15.88
CA VAL A 303 0.82 10.32 17.23
C VAL A 303 1.05 8.80 17.25
N ALA A 304 1.64 8.29 18.31
CA ALA A 304 1.69 6.86 18.62
C ALA A 304 1.07 6.60 19.99
N GLN A 305 0.30 5.53 20.14
CA GLN A 305 -0.38 5.16 21.36
C GLN A 305 -0.11 3.72 21.78
N CYS A 306 0.01 3.51 23.08
CA CYS A 306 -0.15 2.23 23.75
C CYS A 306 -1.16 2.39 24.88
N SER A 307 -2.25 1.67 24.81
CA SER A 307 -3.24 1.59 25.87
C SER A 307 -3.32 0.16 26.38
N ARG A 308 -2.51 -0.16 27.39
CA ARG A 308 -2.33 -1.52 27.95
C ARG A 308 -1.88 -2.54 26.89
N CYS A 309 -1.03 -2.16 25.98
CA CYS A 309 -0.57 -2.98 24.86
C CYS A 309 0.40 -4.11 25.27
N LEU A 310 0.82 -4.16 26.54
CA LEU A 310 1.69 -5.18 27.13
C LEU A 310 3.10 -5.26 26.49
N ILE A 311 3.54 -4.22 25.79
CA ILE A 311 4.89 -4.14 25.23
C ILE A 311 5.88 -3.78 26.35
N PRO A 312 6.97 -4.55 26.51
CA PRO A 312 7.98 -4.28 27.55
C PRO A 312 8.93 -3.17 27.10
N TRP A 313 8.49 -1.92 27.17
CA TRP A 313 9.13 -0.74 26.58
C TRP A 313 10.61 -0.55 26.91
N THR A 314 11.08 -1.05 28.02
CA THR A 314 12.46 -0.90 28.48
C THR A 314 13.31 -2.18 28.32
N ALA A 315 12.72 -3.26 27.81
CA ALA A 315 13.46 -4.48 27.53
C ALA A 315 14.46 -4.27 26.38
N ASP A 316 15.46 -5.13 26.31
CA ASP A 316 16.49 -5.14 25.25
C ASP A 316 17.10 -3.75 24.99
N GLY A 317 17.39 -3.00 26.07
CA GLY A 317 17.95 -1.66 25.97
C GLY A 317 16.98 -0.58 25.48
N GLY A 318 15.66 -0.88 25.42
CA GLY A 318 14.62 0.06 24.97
C GLY A 318 14.37 0.03 23.47
N ILE A 319 14.74 -1.05 22.79
CA ILE A 319 14.63 -1.21 21.34
C ILE A 319 13.20 -0.95 20.82
N TYR A 320 12.17 -1.33 21.59
CA TYR A 320 10.76 -1.10 21.23
C TYR A 320 10.40 0.39 21.20
N LEU A 321 10.91 1.16 22.17
CA LEU A 321 10.65 2.60 22.19
C LEU A 321 11.48 3.33 21.13
N MET A 322 12.67 2.81 20.79
CA MET A 322 13.49 3.31 19.68
C MET A 322 12.80 3.08 18.32
N GLU A 323 12.12 1.95 18.14
CA GLU A 323 11.35 1.70 16.91
C GLU A 323 10.13 2.63 16.82
N VAL A 324 9.45 2.90 17.95
CA VAL A 324 8.39 3.92 17.97
C VAL A 324 8.98 5.31 17.69
N ASP A 325 10.19 5.61 18.20
CA ASP A 325 10.89 6.88 17.90
C ASP A 325 11.16 7.01 16.38
N ARG A 326 11.59 5.92 15.72
CA ARG A 326 11.85 5.92 14.28
C ARG A 326 10.60 6.31 13.48
N VAL A 327 9.46 5.69 13.79
CA VAL A 327 8.20 5.94 13.05
C VAL A 327 7.46 7.19 13.51
N LEU A 328 7.76 7.74 14.68
CA LEU A 328 7.15 8.97 15.20
C LEU A 328 7.85 10.20 14.63
N ARG A 329 7.06 11.16 14.13
CA ARG A 329 7.59 12.42 13.60
C ARG A 329 8.20 13.28 14.70
N PRO A 330 9.25 14.06 14.39
CA PRO A 330 9.63 15.17 15.25
C PRO A 330 8.43 16.11 15.51
N GLY A 331 8.23 16.49 16.77
CA GLY A 331 7.03 17.24 17.18
C GLY A 331 5.79 16.38 17.43
N GLY A 332 5.84 15.07 17.12
CA GLY A 332 4.77 14.11 17.37
C GLY A 332 4.64 13.73 18.86
N TYR A 333 3.56 13.03 19.17
CA TYR A 333 3.21 12.66 20.54
C TYR A 333 3.20 11.15 20.74
N TRP A 334 3.73 10.70 21.89
CA TRP A 334 3.56 9.33 22.35
C TRP A 334 2.68 9.31 23.60
N ILE A 335 1.70 8.39 23.58
CA ILE A 335 0.70 8.24 24.63
C ILE A 335 0.87 6.86 25.26
N LEU A 336 1.03 6.82 26.56
CA LEU A 336 1.05 5.58 27.34
C LEU A 336 -0.06 5.63 28.38
N SER A 337 -0.97 4.65 28.31
CA SER A 337 -2.05 4.51 29.28
C SER A 337 -2.03 3.15 29.95
N GLY A 338 -2.22 3.15 31.27
CA GLY A 338 -2.14 1.96 32.11
C GLY A 338 -0.77 1.74 32.72
N PRO A 339 -0.52 0.57 33.31
CA PRO A 339 0.76 0.29 33.95
C PRO A 339 1.95 0.49 33.02
N PRO A 340 3.05 1.05 33.55
CA PRO A 340 3.27 1.35 34.96
C PRO A 340 2.77 2.75 35.44
N ILE A 341 2.11 3.54 34.58
CA ILE A 341 1.81 4.96 34.88
C ILE A 341 0.99 5.16 36.17
N ASN A 342 0.06 4.28 36.43
CA ASN A 342 -0.80 4.38 37.62
C ASN A 342 -0.34 3.52 38.80
N TRP A 343 0.96 3.19 38.91
CA TRP A 343 1.49 2.30 39.95
C TRP A 343 1.13 2.72 41.37
N LYS A 344 0.95 4.01 41.65
CA LYS A 344 0.58 4.52 42.98
C LYS A 344 -0.79 4.05 43.46
N THR A 345 -1.72 3.84 42.53
CA THR A 345 -3.14 3.56 42.82
C THR A 345 -3.51 2.08 42.59
N TYR A 346 -3.06 1.50 41.46
CA TYR A 346 -3.56 0.19 41.01
C TYR A 346 -2.58 -0.96 41.20
N TYR A 347 -1.41 -0.76 41.77
CA TYR A 347 -0.41 -1.83 41.96
C TYR A 347 -0.98 -3.10 42.60
N ARG A 348 -1.96 -3.00 43.50
CA ARG A 348 -2.58 -4.14 44.19
C ARG A 348 -3.42 -5.05 43.26
N THR A 349 -3.86 -4.56 42.12
CA THR A 349 -4.65 -5.32 41.16
C THR A 349 -3.78 -6.11 40.17
N TRP A 350 -2.47 -5.96 40.27
CA TRP A 350 -1.47 -6.53 39.37
C TRP A 350 -0.59 -7.50 40.12
N LYS A 351 -0.15 -8.58 39.48
CA LYS A 351 0.83 -9.53 40.04
C LYS A 351 2.25 -8.96 40.14
N ARG A 352 2.40 -7.63 40.14
CA ARG A 352 3.68 -6.93 40.16
C ARG A 352 3.75 -6.04 41.39
N THR A 353 4.94 -5.94 41.96
CA THR A 353 5.16 -5.09 43.15
C THR A 353 5.05 -3.61 42.77
N LYS A 354 4.80 -2.78 43.79
CA LYS A 354 4.79 -1.32 43.66
C LYS A 354 6.16 -0.82 43.23
N GLU A 355 7.21 -1.43 43.76
CA GLU A 355 8.61 -1.11 43.52
C GLU A 355 9.00 -1.41 42.08
N ASP A 356 8.57 -2.57 41.51
CA ASP A 356 8.80 -2.95 40.12
C ASP A 356 8.14 -1.97 39.16
N LEU A 357 6.88 -1.61 39.42
CA LEU A 357 6.13 -0.67 38.57
C LEU A 357 6.73 0.73 38.61
N LYS A 358 7.18 1.18 39.79
CA LYS A 358 7.89 2.45 39.95
C LYS A 358 9.20 2.46 39.17
N ALA A 359 9.98 1.40 39.31
CA ALA A 359 11.27 1.25 38.62
C ALA A 359 11.07 1.22 37.10
N GLU A 360 10.04 0.53 36.61
CA GLU A 360 9.72 0.48 35.18
C GLU A 360 9.32 1.87 34.65
N GLN A 361 8.44 2.61 35.34
CA GLN A 361 8.11 3.98 34.93
C GLN A 361 9.35 4.88 34.90
N SER A 362 10.20 4.81 35.92
CA SER A 362 11.45 5.60 35.93
C SER A 362 12.35 5.29 34.73
N ARG A 363 12.51 4.00 34.40
CA ARG A 363 13.29 3.59 33.21
C ARG A 363 12.67 4.07 31.89
N ILE A 364 11.33 4.04 31.76
CA ILE A 364 10.63 4.59 30.58
C ILE A 364 10.91 6.09 30.45
N GLU A 365 10.83 6.84 31.57
CA GLU A 365 11.06 8.28 31.57
C GLU A 365 12.52 8.62 31.21
N GLU A 366 13.48 7.87 31.75
CA GLU A 366 14.90 8.00 31.40
C GLU A 366 15.17 7.73 29.91
N LEU A 367 14.56 6.66 29.38
CA LEU A 367 14.69 6.32 27.96
C LEU A 367 14.03 7.39 27.08
N ALA A 368 12.82 7.83 27.40
CA ALA A 368 12.13 8.90 26.68
C ALA A 368 12.96 10.21 26.68
N GLU A 369 13.57 10.57 27.82
CA GLU A 369 14.45 11.73 27.88
C GLU A 369 15.71 11.57 27.02
N SER A 370 16.28 10.35 26.98
CA SER A 370 17.42 10.04 26.09
C SER A 370 17.07 10.13 24.60
N LEU A 371 15.81 9.83 24.24
CA LEU A 371 15.24 9.98 22.91
C LEU A 371 14.80 11.43 22.58
N CYS A 372 15.13 12.40 23.43
CA CYS A 372 14.70 13.79 23.30
C CYS A 372 13.17 13.98 23.35
N TRP A 373 12.49 13.15 24.10
CA TRP A 373 11.08 13.35 24.36
C TRP A 373 10.88 14.15 25.66
N GLU A 374 9.85 14.98 25.67
CA GLU A 374 9.48 15.79 26.84
C GLU A 374 8.11 15.36 27.33
N LYS A 375 8.02 14.97 28.61
CA LYS A 375 6.74 14.64 29.22
C LYS A 375 5.88 15.91 29.35
N LYS A 376 4.72 15.92 28.72
CA LYS A 376 3.78 17.05 28.67
C LYS A 376 2.60 16.88 29.62
N TYR A 377 2.27 15.65 29.98
CA TYR A 377 1.10 15.36 30.78
C TYR A 377 1.27 14.05 31.54
N GLU A 378 0.76 14.02 32.78
CA GLU A 378 0.56 12.80 33.55
C GLU A 378 -0.59 13.02 34.53
N LYS A 379 -1.63 12.19 34.40
CA LYS A 379 -2.78 12.20 35.30
C LYS A 379 -3.45 10.82 35.30
N GLY A 380 -3.67 10.27 36.51
CA GLY A 380 -4.22 8.93 36.65
C GLY A 380 -3.38 7.90 35.90
N ASP A 381 -4.01 7.19 34.97
CA ASP A 381 -3.42 6.12 34.17
C ASP A 381 -2.75 6.61 32.87
N LEU A 382 -2.74 7.91 32.62
CA LEU A 382 -2.36 8.49 31.34
C LEU A 382 -1.11 9.34 31.47
N ALA A 383 -0.14 9.11 30.59
CA ALA A 383 1.01 10.00 30.40
C ALA A 383 1.23 10.27 28.91
N ILE A 384 1.67 11.49 28.58
CA ILE A 384 1.90 11.96 27.22
C ILE A 384 3.26 12.59 27.11
N TRP A 385 4.05 12.14 26.14
CA TRP A 385 5.32 12.75 25.76
C TRP A 385 5.22 13.39 24.38
N LYS A 386 6.03 14.43 24.17
CA LYS A 386 6.21 15.06 22.87
C LYS A 386 7.66 14.93 22.44
N LYS A 387 7.89 14.34 21.24
CA LYS A 387 9.21 14.26 20.62
C LYS A 387 9.67 15.66 20.22
N LYS A 388 10.88 16.06 20.61
CA LYS A 388 11.45 17.35 20.21
C LYS A 388 11.77 17.40 18.73
N ILE A 389 11.84 18.61 18.20
CA ILE A 389 12.07 18.84 16.76
C ILE A 389 13.55 18.73 16.36
N ASN A 390 14.49 18.82 17.30
CA ASN A 390 15.91 18.65 17.04
C ASN A 390 16.67 18.15 18.26
N THR A 391 17.93 17.68 18.05
CA THR A 391 18.78 17.13 19.08
C THR A 391 19.49 18.19 19.93
N LYS A 392 19.66 19.43 19.46
CA LYS A 392 20.38 20.50 20.18
C LYS A 392 19.72 20.88 21.50
N SER A 393 18.40 20.71 21.58
CA SER A 393 17.64 20.98 22.80
C SER A 393 17.55 19.81 23.77
N CYS A 394 18.23 18.68 23.50
CA CYS A 394 18.22 17.51 24.36
C CYS A 394 19.14 17.69 25.55
N LYS A 395 18.66 17.31 26.74
CA LYS A 395 19.46 17.37 27.99
C LYS A 395 20.50 16.25 28.07
N ARG A 396 20.19 15.08 27.47
CA ARG A 396 21.06 13.89 27.46
C ARG A 396 21.53 13.60 26.06
N LYS A 397 22.74 13.02 25.92
CA LYS A 397 23.25 12.51 24.64
C LYS A 397 22.62 11.15 24.36
N PHE A 398 22.29 10.89 23.10
CA PHE A 398 21.91 9.57 22.66
C PHE A 398 23.04 8.56 22.89
N ALA A 399 22.67 7.34 23.22
CA ALA A 399 23.65 6.27 23.42
C ALA A 399 24.36 5.91 22.09
N LYS A 400 23.61 5.83 20.98
CA LYS A 400 24.13 5.51 19.65
C LYS A 400 23.15 5.97 18.57
N PHE A 401 23.63 6.57 17.49
CA PHE A 401 22.86 6.75 16.26
C PHE A 401 23.00 5.52 15.36
N CYS A 402 21.94 5.23 14.58
CA CYS A 402 21.97 4.17 13.59
C CYS A 402 22.99 4.50 12.49
N GLU A 403 23.71 3.49 12.05
CA GLU A 403 24.73 3.63 11.00
C GLU A 403 24.09 3.61 9.61
N SER A 404 22.94 2.93 9.46
CA SER A 404 22.22 2.88 8.19
C SER A 404 21.75 4.28 7.78
N LEU A 405 22.11 4.68 6.58
CA LEU A 405 21.65 5.93 5.98
C LEU A 405 20.20 5.86 5.49
N ASP A 406 19.68 4.66 5.21
CA ASP A 406 18.30 4.44 4.82
C ASP A 406 17.46 3.98 6.02
N ALA A 407 16.78 4.93 6.64
CA ALA A 407 15.89 4.69 7.76
C ALA A 407 14.58 3.99 7.35
N ASP A 408 14.31 3.89 6.06
CA ASP A 408 13.09 3.34 5.48
C ASP A 408 13.31 1.95 4.84
N ASP A 409 14.55 1.41 4.84
CA ASP A 409 14.83 0.00 4.56
C ASP A 409 14.44 -0.86 5.78
N VAL A 410 13.20 -1.37 5.76
CA VAL A 410 12.58 -2.00 6.95
C VAL A 410 12.03 -3.40 6.71
N TRP A 411 11.81 -3.81 5.45
CA TRP A 411 11.19 -5.10 5.14
C TRP A 411 12.06 -6.26 5.62
N TYR A 412 11.56 -7.01 6.60
CA TYR A 412 12.27 -8.08 7.33
C TYR A 412 13.63 -7.67 7.95
N LYS A 413 13.83 -6.38 8.21
CA LYS A 413 15.04 -5.92 8.90
C LYS A 413 14.87 -6.01 10.41
N LYS A 414 15.89 -6.49 11.09
CA LYS A 414 15.91 -6.54 12.57
C LYS A 414 15.89 -5.13 13.15
N MET A 415 15.19 -4.96 14.27
CA MET A 415 15.29 -3.74 15.06
C MET A 415 16.72 -3.60 15.59
N GLU A 416 17.19 -2.37 15.70
CA GLU A 416 18.52 -2.01 16.18
C GLU A 416 18.42 -1.13 17.41
N GLY A 417 19.29 -1.36 18.38
CA GLY A 417 19.40 -0.54 19.60
C GLY A 417 20.08 0.81 19.34
N CYS A 418 19.54 1.58 18.41
CA CYS A 418 20.08 2.87 17.99
C CYS A 418 18.93 3.86 17.70
N VAL A 419 19.24 5.13 17.68
CA VAL A 419 18.30 6.21 17.39
C VAL A 419 18.47 6.64 15.94
N THR A 420 17.38 6.66 15.19
CA THR A 420 17.36 7.17 13.81
C THR A 420 17.73 8.66 13.82
N PRO A 421 18.83 9.07 13.15
CA PRO A 421 19.22 10.47 13.11
C PRO A 421 18.19 11.30 12.35
N PHE A 422 18.00 12.52 12.78
CA PHE A 422 17.23 13.52 12.03
C PHE A 422 18.07 14.79 11.91
N PRO A 423 17.89 15.57 10.83
CA PRO A 423 18.73 16.73 10.58
C PRO A 423 18.63 17.75 11.72
N GLU A 424 19.74 18.40 12.03
CA GLU A 424 19.75 19.55 12.92
C GLU A 424 18.97 20.68 12.25
N VAL A 425 17.99 21.19 12.98
CA VAL A 425 17.11 22.25 12.48
C VAL A 425 17.07 23.43 13.44
N LYS A 426 16.93 24.64 12.90
CA LYS A 426 16.83 25.87 13.70
C LYS A 426 15.39 26.18 14.08
N SER A 427 14.43 25.75 13.31
CA SER A 427 13.00 26.05 13.47
C SER A 427 12.11 24.86 13.07
N ALA A 428 10.85 24.90 13.47
CA ALA A 428 9.89 23.84 13.18
C ALA A 428 9.66 23.56 11.71
N ASN A 429 9.76 24.57 10.85
CA ASN A 429 9.63 24.43 9.40
C ASN A 429 10.82 23.74 8.73
N GLN A 430 11.89 23.47 9.46
CA GLN A 430 13.06 22.72 8.98
C GLN A 430 13.09 21.28 9.52
N VAL A 431 12.08 20.87 10.28
CA VAL A 431 12.03 19.57 10.94
C VAL A 431 11.92 18.44 9.92
N ALA A 432 12.86 17.52 9.95
CA ALA A 432 12.76 16.24 9.25
C ALA A 432 12.23 16.34 7.82
N GLY A 433 12.67 17.33 7.08
CA GLY A 433 12.15 17.60 5.75
C GLY A 433 11.20 18.81 5.69
N GLY A 434 10.89 19.44 6.81
CA GLY A 434 10.05 20.63 6.90
C GLY A 434 8.73 20.43 7.63
N GLU A 435 8.01 21.52 7.84
CA GLU A 435 6.71 21.53 8.48
C GLU A 435 5.62 21.05 7.52
N LEU A 436 4.72 20.20 8.00
CA LEU A 436 3.57 19.75 7.22
C LEU A 436 2.43 20.77 7.29
N LYS A 437 1.76 20.93 6.17
CA LYS A 437 0.49 21.66 6.14
C LYS A 437 -0.57 20.92 6.94
N LYS A 438 -1.56 21.67 7.43
CA LYS A 438 -2.72 21.09 8.10
C LYS A 438 -3.63 20.39 7.09
N PHE A 439 -4.31 19.35 7.52
CA PHE A 439 -5.36 18.72 6.73
C PHE A 439 -6.57 19.68 6.58
N PRO A 440 -7.23 19.82 5.40
CA PRO A 440 -7.06 19.00 4.20
C PRO A 440 -5.99 19.48 3.20
N ALA A 441 -5.40 20.66 3.33
CA ALA A 441 -4.40 21.16 2.40
C ALA A 441 -3.20 20.20 2.24
N ARG A 442 -2.82 19.52 3.32
CA ARG A 442 -1.76 18.49 3.39
C ARG A 442 -1.88 17.42 2.30
N LEU A 443 -3.10 17.09 1.81
CA LEU A 443 -3.29 16.08 0.78
C LEU A 443 -2.66 16.42 -0.56
N TYR A 444 -2.58 17.71 -0.90
CA TYR A 444 -2.23 18.17 -2.25
C TYR A 444 -0.99 19.07 -2.31
N GLU A 445 -0.59 19.63 -1.18
CA GLU A 445 0.65 20.41 -1.09
C GLU A 445 1.86 19.50 -1.28
N VAL A 446 2.92 20.07 -1.87
CA VAL A 446 4.17 19.33 -2.10
C VAL A 446 4.76 18.91 -0.75
N PRO A 447 4.92 17.60 -0.48
CA PRO A 447 5.50 17.13 0.77
C PRO A 447 6.96 17.56 0.93
N PRO A 448 7.44 17.80 2.17
CA PRO A 448 8.83 18.19 2.41
C PRO A 448 9.86 17.22 1.82
N ARG A 449 9.61 15.90 1.82
CA ARG A 449 10.51 14.92 1.21
C ARG A 449 10.69 15.15 -0.29
N VAL A 450 9.65 15.59 -0.97
CA VAL A 450 9.68 15.93 -2.40
C VAL A 450 10.37 17.29 -2.60
N ALA A 451 9.96 18.31 -1.83
CA ALA A 451 10.51 19.66 -1.92
C ALA A 451 12.03 19.71 -1.67
N ASN A 452 12.54 18.82 -0.80
CA ASN A 452 13.97 18.74 -0.46
C ASN A 452 14.73 17.73 -1.33
N GLY A 453 14.11 17.10 -2.33
CA GLY A 453 14.77 16.12 -3.21
C GLY A 453 15.19 14.81 -2.51
N ASN A 454 14.53 14.45 -1.40
CA ASN A 454 14.90 13.27 -0.61
C ASN A 454 14.44 11.94 -1.26
N VAL A 455 13.62 12.01 -2.29
CA VAL A 455 13.15 10.82 -3.03
C VAL A 455 13.61 10.95 -4.48
N PRO A 456 14.57 10.12 -4.93
CA PRO A 456 15.12 10.19 -6.27
C PRO A 456 14.02 10.13 -7.35
N GLY A 457 14.11 10.97 -8.37
CA GLY A 457 13.17 10.96 -9.50
C GLY A 457 11.78 11.56 -9.22
N VAL A 458 11.48 11.99 -7.99
CA VAL A 458 10.23 12.68 -7.66
C VAL A 458 10.50 14.17 -7.46
N THR A 459 9.90 14.99 -8.30
CA THR A 459 10.00 16.46 -8.24
C THR A 459 8.65 17.08 -7.83
N PRO A 460 8.63 18.35 -7.39
CA PRO A 460 7.39 19.07 -7.15
C PRO A 460 6.43 19.05 -8.35
N GLU A 461 6.97 19.15 -9.56
CA GLU A 461 6.22 19.14 -10.82
C GLU A 461 5.59 17.79 -11.06
N SER A 462 6.38 16.67 -10.98
CA SER A 462 5.89 15.30 -11.18
C SER A 462 4.84 14.92 -10.13
N TYR A 463 5.00 15.40 -8.90
CA TYR A 463 4.01 15.22 -7.84
C TYR A 463 2.67 15.92 -8.15
N GLN A 464 2.73 17.16 -8.70
CA GLN A 464 1.51 17.88 -9.08
C GLN A 464 0.84 17.27 -10.34
N GLU A 465 1.62 16.73 -11.25
CA GLU A 465 1.11 16.00 -12.42
C GLU A 465 0.42 14.72 -11.99
N ASP A 466 1.00 13.94 -11.06
CA ASP A 466 0.38 12.76 -10.47
C ASP A 466 -0.98 13.11 -9.83
N ASN A 467 -1.06 14.20 -9.08
CA ASN A 467 -2.33 14.67 -8.49
C ASN A 467 -3.40 14.97 -9.56
N LYS A 468 -3.04 15.59 -10.68
CA LYS A 468 -3.96 15.89 -11.78
C LYS A 468 -4.40 14.61 -12.48
N LEU A 469 -3.45 13.70 -12.74
CA LEU A 469 -3.70 12.42 -13.39
C LEU A 469 -4.67 11.58 -12.58
N TRP A 470 -4.44 11.43 -11.27
CA TRP A 470 -5.32 10.62 -10.44
C TRP A 470 -6.73 11.21 -10.27
N LYS A 471 -6.88 12.53 -10.25
CA LYS A 471 -8.21 13.17 -10.32
C LYS A 471 -8.95 12.78 -11.61
N LYS A 472 -8.27 12.76 -12.75
CA LYS A 472 -8.82 12.35 -14.05
C LYS A 472 -9.22 10.87 -14.02
N ARG A 473 -8.32 9.98 -13.59
CA ARG A 473 -8.52 8.52 -13.49
C ARG A 473 -9.68 8.16 -12.57
N VAL A 474 -9.71 8.71 -11.37
CA VAL A 474 -10.80 8.47 -10.41
C VAL A 474 -12.15 8.98 -10.93
N ASN A 475 -12.19 10.09 -11.66
CA ASN A 475 -13.41 10.56 -12.30
C ASN A 475 -13.87 9.61 -13.43
N ALA A 476 -12.94 9.00 -14.17
CA ALA A 476 -13.27 7.95 -15.13
C ALA A 476 -13.85 6.71 -14.42
N TYR A 477 -13.24 6.25 -13.35
CA TYR A 477 -13.75 5.14 -12.53
C TYR A 477 -15.17 5.41 -11.99
N LYS A 478 -15.46 6.63 -11.51
CA LYS A 478 -16.79 7.02 -11.00
C LYS A 478 -17.89 6.95 -12.08
N ARG A 479 -17.55 7.14 -13.34
CA ARG A 479 -18.52 7.01 -14.47
C ARG A 479 -18.94 5.57 -14.69
N VAL A 480 -18.04 4.63 -14.44
CA VAL A 480 -18.24 3.19 -14.67
C VAL A 480 -18.76 2.49 -13.42
N ILE A 481 -18.14 2.75 -12.30
CA ILE A 481 -18.49 2.13 -11.02
C ILE A 481 -19.44 3.08 -10.30
N LYS A 482 -20.73 2.90 -10.51
CA LYS A 482 -21.79 3.73 -9.89
C LYS A 482 -21.76 3.73 -8.36
N LEU A 483 -21.08 2.75 -7.77
CA LEU A 483 -20.95 2.60 -6.32
C LEU A 483 -19.88 3.51 -5.69
N PHE A 484 -18.99 4.10 -6.48
CA PHE A 484 -18.09 5.15 -5.99
C PHE A 484 -18.90 6.36 -5.54
N GLY A 485 -18.61 6.84 -4.32
CA GLY A 485 -19.34 7.97 -3.73
C GLY A 485 -20.60 7.59 -2.98
N THR A 486 -21.03 6.31 -3.02
CA THR A 486 -22.04 5.76 -2.11
C THR A 486 -21.41 5.31 -0.80
N ASN A 487 -22.22 4.87 0.18
CA ASN A 487 -21.69 4.27 1.42
C ASN A 487 -21.32 2.78 1.26
N ARG A 488 -21.15 2.31 0.03
CA ARG A 488 -20.87 0.89 -0.29
C ARG A 488 -19.47 0.47 0.16
N TYR A 489 -18.46 1.34 0.01
CA TYR A 489 -17.09 1.03 0.35
C TYR A 489 -16.65 1.75 1.63
N ARG A 490 -15.95 1.04 2.52
CA ARG A 490 -15.24 1.59 3.69
C ARG A 490 -13.76 1.28 3.66
N ASN A 491 -13.41 0.04 3.33
CA ASN A 491 -12.04 -0.48 3.33
C ASN A 491 -11.59 -0.65 1.88
N ILE A 492 -10.70 0.22 1.44
CA ILE A 492 -10.12 0.19 0.10
C ILE A 492 -8.62 -0.10 0.23
N MET A 493 -8.06 -0.85 -0.70
CA MET A 493 -6.62 -1.04 -0.80
C MET A 493 -6.13 -0.59 -2.17
N ASP A 494 -5.07 0.20 -2.17
CA ASP A 494 -4.28 0.52 -3.37
C ASP A 494 -3.00 -0.30 -3.33
N MET A 495 -2.93 -1.32 -4.19
CA MET A 495 -1.90 -2.37 -4.13
C MET A 495 -0.55 -1.93 -4.71
N ASN A 496 -0.52 -0.82 -5.44
CA ASN A 496 0.70 -0.18 -5.96
C ASN A 496 0.49 1.34 -5.92
N ALA A 497 0.58 1.90 -4.72
CA ALA A 497 0.07 3.23 -4.42
C ALA A 497 0.90 4.39 -5.01
N GLY A 498 2.12 4.14 -5.49
CA GLY A 498 2.99 5.18 -6.02
C GLY A 498 3.12 6.36 -5.06
N LEU A 499 2.69 7.54 -5.48
CA LEU A 499 2.70 8.74 -4.62
C LEU A 499 1.43 8.93 -3.77
N GLY A 500 0.51 7.97 -3.76
CA GLY A 500 -0.77 8.04 -3.03
C GLY A 500 -1.83 8.92 -3.72
N GLY A 501 -1.66 9.19 -5.02
CA GLY A 501 -2.58 10.03 -5.78
C GLY A 501 -3.99 9.48 -5.87
N PHE A 502 -4.15 8.16 -6.04
CA PHE A 502 -5.45 7.50 -6.03
C PHE A 502 -6.21 7.75 -4.72
N ALA A 503 -5.56 7.49 -3.58
CA ALA A 503 -6.17 7.69 -2.27
C ALA A 503 -6.54 9.17 -2.01
N ALA A 504 -5.68 10.10 -2.42
CA ALA A 504 -5.95 11.54 -2.30
C ALA A 504 -7.15 11.98 -3.16
N ALA A 505 -7.30 11.42 -4.38
CA ALA A 505 -8.42 11.73 -5.26
C ALA A 505 -9.75 11.11 -4.79
N LEU A 506 -9.70 10.08 -3.93
CA LEU A 506 -10.84 9.42 -3.29
C LEU A 506 -11.18 9.94 -1.90
N GLU A 507 -10.39 10.85 -1.34
CA GLU A 507 -10.52 11.27 0.05
C GLU A 507 -11.98 11.51 0.46
N SER A 508 -12.38 10.87 1.55
CA SER A 508 -13.71 10.92 2.11
C SER A 508 -13.69 10.51 3.58
N SER A 509 -14.49 11.15 4.42
CA SER A 509 -14.65 10.74 5.83
C SER A 509 -15.32 9.36 6.03
N LYS A 510 -15.89 8.80 4.97
CA LYS A 510 -16.66 7.55 5.02
C LYS A 510 -15.80 6.32 4.74
N LEU A 511 -14.73 6.46 3.99
CA LEU A 511 -13.82 5.40 3.59
C LEU A 511 -12.38 5.71 4.02
N TRP A 512 -11.53 4.70 3.93
CA TRP A 512 -10.09 4.84 4.05
C TRP A 512 -9.40 3.92 3.04
N VAL A 513 -8.17 4.27 2.66
CA VAL A 513 -7.36 3.51 1.70
C VAL A 513 -6.11 3.02 2.40
N MET A 514 -5.86 1.71 2.34
CA MET A 514 -4.56 1.11 2.62
C MET A 514 -3.67 1.31 1.41
N ASN A 515 -2.73 2.23 1.51
CA ASN A 515 -1.76 2.45 0.44
C ASN A 515 -0.59 1.47 0.61
N VAL A 516 -0.45 0.53 -0.31
CA VAL A 516 0.65 -0.43 -0.31
C VAL A 516 1.72 0.04 -1.28
N VAL A 517 2.94 0.18 -0.79
CA VAL A 517 4.12 0.39 -1.63
C VAL A 517 4.85 -0.95 -1.72
N PRO A 518 4.88 -1.58 -2.92
CA PRO A 518 5.61 -2.82 -3.13
C PRO A 518 7.10 -2.67 -2.80
N THR A 519 7.68 -3.68 -2.15
CA THR A 519 9.10 -3.65 -1.74
C THR A 519 10.08 -3.57 -2.91
N ILE A 520 9.63 -3.98 -4.10
CA ILE A 520 10.40 -3.91 -5.35
C ILE A 520 10.17 -2.59 -6.13
N ALA A 521 9.22 -1.77 -5.69
CA ALA A 521 8.95 -0.45 -6.26
C ALA A 521 9.81 0.63 -5.59
N GLN A 522 9.74 1.82 -6.14
CA GLN A 522 10.39 2.98 -5.53
C GLN A 522 9.82 3.26 -4.14
N ASN A 523 10.70 3.56 -3.18
CA ASN A 523 10.33 3.89 -1.81
C ASN A 523 9.65 5.27 -1.71
N THR A 524 8.33 5.28 -1.81
CA THR A 524 7.50 6.50 -1.77
C THR A 524 6.55 6.56 -0.56
N LEU A 525 6.55 5.54 0.29
CA LEU A 525 5.60 5.46 1.41
C LEU A 525 5.71 6.66 2.37
N GLY A 526 6.92 7.21 2.55
CA GLY A 526 7.14 8.42 3.33
C GLY A 526 6.39 9.64 2.79
N ILE A 527 6.27 9.78 1.46
CA ILE A 527 5.48 10.82 0.80
C ILE A 527 4.00 10.65 1.15
N ILE A 528 3.49 9.41 1.09
CA ILE A 528 2.10 9.08 1.39
C ILE A 528 1.74 9.50 2.82
N TYR A 529 2.62 9.24 3.79
CA TYR A 529 2.43 9.68 5.17
C TYR A 529 2.50 11.20 5.33
N GLU A 530 3.41 11.86 4.63
CA GLU A 530 3.51 13.32 4.64
C GLU A 530 2.29 14.00 4.03
N ARG A 531 1.55 13.33 3.13
CA ARG A 531 0.24 13.76 2.63
C ARG A 531 -0.90 13.57 3.63
N GLY A 532 -0.65 12.92 4.78
CA GLY A 532 -1.67 12.59 5.77
C GLY A 532 -2.52 11.39 5.37
N LEU A 533 -1.97 10.47 4.60
CA LEU A 533 -2.51 9.16 4.29
C LEU A 533 -1.76 8.09 5.08
N ILE A 534 -2.26 6.87 5.08
CA ILE A 534 -1.64 5.72 5.74
C ILE A 534 -1.34 4.62 4.74
N GLY A 535 -0.37 3.79 5.04
CA GLY A 535 0.01 2.68 4.18
C GLY A 535 1.07 1.78 4.82
N ILE A 536 1.56 0.82 4.05
CA ILE A 536 2.53 -0.18 4.49
C ILE A 536 3.41 -0.63 3.32
N TYR A 537 4.65 -1.05 3.60
CA TYR A 537 5.44 -1.82 2.65
C TYR A 537 4.94 -3.27 2.60
N HIS A 538 4.92 -3.87 1.42
CA HIS A 538 4.54 -5.26 1.26
C HIS A 538 5.13 -5.86 -0.03
N ASP A 539 5.40 -7.17 0.00
CA ASP A 539 5.75 -7.96 -1.17
C ASP A 539 4.57 -8.84 -1.58
N TRP A 540 4.02 -8.63 -2.79
CA TRP A 540 2.83 -9.36 -3.25
C TRP A 540 3.09 -10.81 -3.63
N CYS A 541 4.33 -11.27 -3.59
CA CYS A 541 4.65 -12.69 -3.61
C CYS A 541 4.33 -13.41 -2.29
N GLU A 542 3.95 -12.65 -1.25
CA GLU A 542 3.57 -13.15 0.07
C GLU A 542 2.13 -12.75 0.43
N GLY A 543 1.55 -13.44 1.42
CA GLY A 543 0.23 -13.10 1.94
C GLY A 543 0.22 -11.79 2.73
N PHE A 544 -0.78 -10.95 2.54
CA PHE A 544 -0.95 -9.69 3.27
C PHE A 544 -1.39 -9.95 4.72
N SER A 545 -0.90 -9.16 5.66
CA SER A 545 -1.15 -9.31 7.11
C SER A 545 -2.58 -8.91 7.51
N THR A 546 -3.56 -9.62 6.96
CA THR A 546 -4.98 -9.41 7.23
C THR A 546 -5.77 -10.72 7.18
N TYR A 547 -6.96 -10.70 7.77
CA TYR A 547 -7.93 -11.79 7.66
C TYR A 547 -8.60 -11.84 6.28
N PRO A 548 -9.18 -12.96 5.87
CA PRO A 548 -9.96 -13.05 4.64
C PRO A 548 -11.16 -12.09 4.65
N ARG A 549 -11.60 -11.65 3.46
CA ARG A 549 -12.83 -10.87 3.28
C ARG A 549 -12.87 -9.56 4.07
N THR A 550 -11.79 -8.79 4.07
CA THR A 550 -11.67 -7.56 4.88
C THR A 550 -11.64 -6.27 4.07
N TYR A 551 -11.51 -6.35 2.75
CA TYR A 551 -11.52 -5.19 1.85
C TYR A 551 -12.70 -5.23 0.89
N ASP A 552 -13.29 -4.07 0.63
CA ASP A 552 -14.46 -3.90 -0.23
C ASP A 552 -14.08 -3.64 -1.68
N LEU A 553 -12.93 -2.97 -1.88
CA LEU A 553 -12.39 -2.62 -3.18
C LEU A 553 -10.86 -2.72 -3.14
N LEU A 554 -10.29 -3.36 -4.17
CA LEU A 554 -8.87 -3.36 -4.45
C LEU A 554 -8.60 -2.57 -5.73
N HIS A 555 -7.51 -1.81 -5.73
CA HIS A 555 -7.02 -1.09 -6.89
C HIS A 555 -5.60 -1.55 -7.19
N ALA A 556 -5.35 -2.01 -8.41
CA ALA A 556 -4.08 -2.57 -8.84
C ALA A 556 -3.65 -1.91 -10.16
N SER A 557 -2.88 -0.83 -10.07
CA SER A 557 -2.38 -0.07 -11.23
C SER A 557 -0.92 -0.41 -11.47
N GLY A 558 -0.60 -0.97 -12.65
CA GLY A 558 0.76 -1.40 -13.02
C GLY A 558 1.34 -2.50 -12.13
N LEU A 559 0.49 -3.22 -11.39
CA LEU A 559 0.93 -4.22 -10.43
C LEU A 559 1.45 -5.48 -11.11
N PHE A 560 0.71 -5.98 -12.10
CA PHE A 560 1.04 -7.24 -12.75
C PHE A 560 2.25 -7.10 -13.67
N SER A 561 2.41 -5.97 -14.36
CA SER A 561 3.64 -5.64 -15.08
C SER A 561 4.84 -5.52 -14.14
N LEU A 562 4.66 -4.98 -12.92
CA LEU A 562 5.72 -4.87 -11.92
C LEU A 562 6.18 -6.24 -11.39
N TYR A 563 5.27 -7.21 -11.26
CA TYR A 563 5.53 -8.53 -10.67
C TYR A 563 5.69 -9.66 -11.70
N GLN A 564 5.63 -9.40 -13.00
CA GLN A 564 5.61 -10.44 -14.06
C GLN A 564 6.78 -11.43 -13.98
N ASP A 565 7.96 -10.97 -13.51
CA ASP A 565 9.19 -11.79 -13.40
C ASP A 565 9.55 -12.12 -11.92
N LYS A 566 8.60 -12.00 -10.99
CA LYS A 566 8.84 -12.17 -9.56
C LYS A 566 8.07 -13.35 -8.98
N CYS A 567 6.80 -13.47 -9.26
CA CYS A 567 5.96 -14.58 -8.83
C CYS A 567 4.77 -14.73 -9.78
N GLU A 568 4.08 -15.86 -9.66
CA GLU A 568 2.95 -16.18 -10.52
C GLU A 568 1.75 -15.24 -10.30
N PHE A 569 1.14 -14.78 -11.38
CA PHE A 569 -0.10 -13.97 -11.32
C PHE A 569 -1.21 -14.66 -10.54
N GLU A 570 -1.24 -15.99 -10.59
CA GLU A 570 -2.18 -16.83 -9.85
C GLU A 570 -2.06 -16.63 -8.34
N ASP A 571 -0.84 -16.59 -7.81
CA ASP A 571 -0.60 -16.39 -6.37
C ASP A 571 -1.10 -15.02 -5.90
N ILE A 572 -0.83 -13.98 -6.69
CA ILE A 572 -1.31 -12.62 -6.39
C ILE A 572 -2.85 -12.57 -6.42
N LEU A 573 -3.47 -13.19 -7.44
CA LEU A 573 -4.93 -13.20 -7.59
C LEU A 573 -5.62 -14.03 -6.51
N LEU A 574 -5.03 -15.16 -6.08
CA LEU A 574 -5.53 -15.94 -4.95
C LEU A 574 -5.47 -15.15 -3.64
N GLU A 575 -4.41 -14.39 -3.43
CA GLU A 575 -4.32 -13.49 -2.27
C GLU A 575 -5.36 -12.35 -2.37
N MET A 576 -5.55 -11.77 -3.55
CA MET A 576 -6.61 -10.80 -3.78
C MET A 576 -8.00 -11.40 -3.51
N ASP A 577 -8.26 -12.64 -3.95
CA ASP A 577 -9.50 -13.34 -3.65
C ASP A 577 -9.68 -13.52 -2.15
N ARG A 578 -8.64 -13.95 -1.45
CA ARG A 578 -8.69 -14.14 0.00
C ARG A 578 -9.09 -12.86 0.73
N ILE A 579 -8.47 -11.72 0.41
CA ILE A 579 -8.69 -10.45 1.13
C ILE A 579 -9.93 -9.69 0.68
N LEU A 580 -10.41 -9.92 -0.55
CA LEU A 580 -11.60 -9.26 -1.10
C LEU A 580 -12.88 -9.87 -0.54
N ARG A 581 -13.82 -9.02 -0.13
CA ARG A 581 -15.16 -9.43 0.27
C ARG A 581 -15.94 -10.01 -0.91
N PRO A 582 -16.87 -10.96 -0.68
CA PRO A 582 -17.87 -11.30 -1.68
C PRO A 582 -18.59 -10.04 -2.17
N GLU A 583 -18.87 -9.96 -3.45
CA GLU A 583 -19.37 -8.76 -4.17
C GLU A 583 -18.45 -7.53 -4.08
N GLY A 584 -17.23 -7.71 -3.60
CA GLY A 584 -16.18 -6.70 -3.69
C GLY A 584 -15.73 -6.48 -5.13
N THR A 585 -15.21 -5.29 -5.38
CA THR A 585 -14.78 -4.87 -6.72
C THR A 585 -13.27 -4.77 -6.79
N VAL A 586 -12.69 -5.14 -7.92
CA VAL A 586 -11.30 -4.84 -8.24
C VAL A 586 -11.23 -3.96 -9.47
N ILE A 587 -10.37 -2.97 -9.42
CA ILE A 587 -9.98 -2.14 -10.56
C ILE A 587 -8.53 -2.48 -10.88
N PHE A 588 -8.33 -3.17 -11.98
CA PHE A 588 -7.01 -3.36 -12.56
C PHE A 588 -6.76 -2.29 -13.61
N ARG A 589 -5.54 -1.80 -13.69
CA ARG A 589 -5.06 -0.90 -14.72
C ARG A 589 -3.65 -1.33 -15.07
N ASP A 590 -3.46 -1.86 -16.28
CA ASP A 590 -2.18 -2.41 -16.73
C ASP A 590 -2.15 -2.55 -18.24
N GLU A 591 -1.06 -3.04 -18.80
CA GLU A 591 -0.95 -3.42 -20.21
C GLU A 591 -1.97 -4.50 -20.56
N VAL A 592 -2.52 -4.43 -21.77
CA VAL A 592 -3.61 -5.30 -22.23
C VAL A 592 -3.27 -6.79 -22.14
N ASP A 593 -2.03 -7.19 -22.41
CA ASP A 593 -1.59 -8.59 -22.36
C ASP A 593 -1.58 -9.14 -20.92
N ALA A 594 -1.13 -8.33 -19.97
CA ALA A 594 -1.20 -8.66 -18.54
C ALA A 594 -2.67 -8.80 -18.09
N LEU A 595 -3.53 -7.87 -18.50
CA LEU A 595 -4.95 -7.88 -18.12
C LEU A 595 -5.72 -9.04 -18.76
N ASN A 596 -5.37 -9.49 -19.95
CA ASN A 596 -5.96 -10.68 -20.57
C ASN A 596 -5.66 -11.94 -19.74
N LYS A 597 -4.41 -12.11 -19.28
CA LYS A 597 -4.02 -13.20 -18.37
C LYS A 597 -4.78 -13.10 -17.04
N VAL A 598 -4.80 -11.92 -16.42
CA VAL A 598 -5.54 -11.65 -15.19
C VAL A 598 -7.02 -11.98 -15.35
N SER A 599 -7.66 -11.54 -16.43
CA SER A 599 -9.08 -11.79 -16.70
C SER A 599 -9.38 -13.28 -16.83
N LYS A 600 -8.51 -14.04 -17.50
CA LYS A 600 -8.66 -15.49 -17.65
C LYS A 600 -8.62 -16.20 -16.29
N ILE A 601 -7.62 -15.90 -15.47
CA ILE A 601 -7.47 -16.49 -14.12
C ILE A 601 -8.65 -16.09 -13.21
N ALA A 602 -9.02 -14.80 -13.20
CA ALA A 602 -10.11 -14.28 -12.39
C ALA A 602 -11.46 -14.94 -12.71
N ARG A 603 -11.77 -15.21 -13.99
CA ARG A 603 -12.97 -15.98 -14.37
C ARG A 603 -12.94 -17.39 -13.77
N GLY A 604 -11.80 -18.05 -13.79
CA GLY A 604 -11.61 -19.34 -13.12
C GLY A 604 -11.84 -19.29 -11.61
N MET A 605 -11.65 -18.13 -10.98
CA MET A 605 -11.93 -17.84 -9.56
C MET A 605 -13.38 -17.39 -9.30
N ARG A 606 -14.28 -17.55 -10.27
CA ARG A 606 -15.69 -17.15 -10.18
C ARG A 606 -15.89 -15.63 -10.07
N TRP A 607 -15.00 -14.82 -10.69
CA TRP A 607 -15.18 -13.39 -10.78
C TRP A 607 -15.81 -13.02 -12.13
N GLU A 608 -16.71 -12.07 -12.09
CA GLU A 608 -17.23 -11.42 -13.29
C GLU A 608 -16.24 -10.33 -13.72
N THR A 609 -15.81 -10.34 -15.00
CA THR A 609 -14.79 -9.42 -15.50
C THR A 609 -15.31 -8.62 -16.69
N LYS A 610 -14.92 -7.35 -16.77
CA LYS A 610 -15.25 -6.45 -17.88
C LYS A 610 -14.04 -5.59 -18.24
N MET A 611 -13.50 -5.82 -19.45
CA MET A 611 -12.44 -4.98 -20.01
C MET A 611 -13.02 -3.65 -20.50
N MET A 612 -12.25 -2.57 -20.34
CA MET A 612 -12.61 -1.23 -20.74
C MET A 612 -11.40 -0.50 -21.31
N ASP A 613 -11.67 0.42 -22.21
CA ASP A 613 -10.63 1.29 -22.75
C ASP A 613 -10.09 2.28 -21.70
N HIS A 614 -8.88 2.74 -21.98
CA HIS A 614 -8.27 3.84 -21.26
C HIS A 614 -9.09 5.14 -21.44
N GLU A 615 -9.07 6.03 -20.44
CA GLU A 615 -9.82 7.31 -20.49
C GLU A 615 -9.38 8.25 -21.60
N ASP A 616 -8.22 8.03 -22.21
CA ASP A 616 -7.70 8.79 -23.35
C ASP A 616 -7.96 8.11 -24.70
N GLY A 617 -8.71 7.03 -24.69
CA GLY A 617 -9.20 6.37 -25.90
C GLY A 617 -8.70 4.93 -26.10
N PRO A 618 -9.27 4.24 -27.09
CA PRO A 618 -9.03 2.81 -27.29
C PRO A 618 -7.63 2.47 -27.82
N LEU A 619 -6.89 3.43 -28.36
CA LEU A 619 -5.55 3.20 -28.90
C LEU A 619 -4.44 3.21 -27.85
N VAL A 620 -4.76 3.57 -26.58
CA VAL A 620 -3.78 3.50 -25.50
C VAL A 620 -3.59 2.04 -25.10
N PRO A 621 -2.34 1.50 -25.05
CA PRO A 621 -2.08 0.10 -24.71
C PRO A 621 -2.55 -0.27 -23.29
N GLU A 622 -2.40 0.64 -22.33
CA GLU A 622 -2.95 0.49 -20.99
C GLU A 622 -4.47 0.42 -21.03
N LYS A 623 -5.04 -0.60 -20.39
CA LYS A 623 -6.49 -0.80 -20.28
C LYS A 623 -6.95 -0.83 -18.82
N ILE A 624 -8.26 -0.88 -18.66
CA ILE A 624 -8.89 -1.00 -17.34
C ILE A 624 -9.73 -2.28 -17.35
N LEU A 625 -9.47 -3.17 -16.39
CA LEU A 625 -10.30 -4.34 -16.16
C LEU A 625 -11.04 -4.16 -14.83
N ILE A 626 -12.36 -4.15 -14.87
CA ILE A 626 -13.21 -4.16 -13.68
C ILE A 626 -13.62 -5.61 -13.43
N ALA A 627 -13.37 -6.06 -12.20
CA ALA A 627 -13.77 -7.39 -11.78
C ALA A 627 -14.60 -7.34 -10.50
N VAL A 628 -15.58 -8.24 -10.38
CA VAL A 628 -16.43 -8.38 -9.19
C VAL A 628 -16.39 -9.82 -8.73
N LYS A 629 -15.96 -10.05 -7.48
CA LYS A 629 -15.96 -11.37 -6.87
C LYS A 629 -17.38 -11.81 -6.59
N GLN A 630 -17.79 -12.95 -7.19
CA GLN A 630 -19.12 -13.50 -6.94
C GLN A 630 -19.19 -14.16 -5.56
N TYR A 631 -20.35 -14.06 -4.90
CA TYR A 631 -20.61 -14.80 -3.67
C TYR A 631 -20.93 -16.26 -4.01
N TRP A 632 -20.32 -17.17 -3.27
CA TRP A 632 -20.56 -18.59 -3.39
C TRP A 632 -20.50 -19.27 -2.01
N VAL A 633 -21.17 -20.39 -1.88
CA VAL A 633 -21.20 -21.22 -0.66
C VAL A 633 -20.53 -22.55 -0.95
N ALA A 634 -19.63 -22.98 -0.07
CA ALA A 634 -19.00 -24.30 -0.21
C ALA A 634 -20.07 -25.41 -0.11
N ASN A 635 -20.11 -26.32 -1.09
CA ASN A 635 -20.95 -27.50 -1.06
C ASN A 635 -20.47 -28.42 0.09
N GLY A 636 -21.19 -28.52 1.16
CA GLY A 636 -20.84 -29.34 2.34
C GLY A 636 -21.59 -28.97 3.61
N THR A 637 -22.36 -27.87 3.59
CA THR A 637 -23.29 -27.56 4.68
C THR A 637 -24.71 -27.90 4.25
N SER A 638 -24.99 -29.22 4.03
CA SER A 638 -26.37 -29.68 4.04
C SER A 638 -27.03 -29.18 5.32
N THR A 639 -28.14 -28.55 5.15
CA THR A 639 -29.11 -28.25 6.20
C THR A 639 -29.44 -29.53 6.94
N ASP A 640 -28.81 -29.77 8.07
CA ASP A 640 -29.36 -30.65 9.11
C ASP A 640 -29.10 -30.00 10.46
N GLU A 641 -30.23 -29.51 11.01
CA GLU A 641 -30.55 -29.02 12.35
C GLU A 641 -29.91 -27.71 12.83
#